data_718061f4289a134ef7e6a1c60997422a
#
_entry.id   718061f4289a134ef7e6a1c60997422a
#
_cell.length_a   1.000
_cell.length_b   1.000
_cell.length_c   1.000
_cell.angle_alpha   90.00
_cell.angle_beta   90.00
_cell.angle_gamma   90.00
#
_symmetry.space_group_name_H-M   'P 1'
#
loop_
_entity.id
_entity.type
_entity.pdbx_description
1 polymer ?
#
loop_
_entity_poly.entity_id
_entity_poly.type
_entity_poly.pdbx_seq_one_letter_code
_entity_poly.pdbx_strand_id
1 'polypeptide(L)'
;MVESRNHSVDTPKAPAAMIKHRHSTGSSGVRTTAIVIAVIAVLYLAREILVPLALAITLALILTPAVDWLRRIRFGQVPAVTLVMIVTIAIGGGVGWVIFNQLVGVANELPRYRQNIHNKLEAMRAPGQGAVGRASTSIKELATEVMSVAPPVSTVRGDRPQPVRIVDQPSNELEHLRDLAQPFLKPLGEFGMVLIFTAFLLIHQKDLHDRFFRLVGLNQLNLMTQALDDATGRVSRYLLMQLLVNLCFGGLCVIGLYLIGIPYAPLWGSVAGILRIVPYAGAVISGLLPFTLALAVFDNWLPPVLVFLLFAALELVTSNFVEPWLYGMQTGISSLALLLSAVFWTVLWGPAGLILSTPLTVCVVVLGRYVPEFSFLHVLLGDESVLGAEARFYQRLLAMDDQEARAVAGLYVTENSLSQLYDAVIIPALTMAEQDRHKGALDPTREEFVFMSVKEMVVEFSERTLQAEILLASGASKKKSPEAPPCRVFCIPASDEADEITAAMLAQLLEQSGYSAVSLPRDATTQHVIELLKPEENDTFCISALPPFAFARARTLSRELQERFPRVKVMVGVWGFTGDTERAMQRFRPSPPDKLVTSLADAVQFVVDRDSATRASAEGAAILEVSLTPSAEHAPTPAQEALRPAATRLPGA
;
A
#
# COMPACT_ATOMS: atom_id res chain seq x y z
N MET A 1 -8.14 59.25 -67.54
CA MET A 1 -8.34 57.84 -67.89
C MET A 1 -7.12 57.06 -67.39
N VAL A 2 -7.10 56.65 -66.17
CA VAL A 2 -6.20 55.59 -65.65
C VAL A 2 -6.92 54.92 -64.50
N GLU A 3 -7.24 53.67 -64.71
CA GLU A 3 -7.94 52.75 -63.84
C GLU A 3 -7.03 52.31 -62.68
N SER A 4 -7.45 52.53 -61.46
CA SER A 4 -6.79 52.02 -60.25
C SER A 4 -7.34 50.63 -59.93
N ARG A 5 -6.55 49.56 -60.13
CA ARG A 5 -6.83 48.20 -59.68
C ARG A 5 -6.48 48.09 -58.20
N ASN A 6 -7.53 47.87 -57.40
CA ASN A 6 -7.41 47.40 -56.02
C ASN A 6 -7.04 45.90 -56.01
N HIS A 7 -5.87 45.56 -55.51
CA HIS A 7 -5.51 44.20 -55.16
C HIS A 7 -5.89 43.98 -53.66
N SER A 8 -6.99 43.28 -53.45
CA SER A 8 -7.31 42.70 -52.17
C SER A 8 -6.46 41.44 -51.93
N VAL A 9 -5.60 41.50 -50.94
CA VAL A 9 -4.82 40.33 -50.49
C VAL A 9 -5.71 39.44 -49.63
N ASP A 10 -6.09 38.30 -50.19
CA ASP A 10 -6.78 37.20 -49.47
C ASP A 10 -5.81 36.54 -48.50
N THR A 11 -6.06 36.72 -47.21
CA THR A 11 -5.41 35.93 -46.13
C THR A 11 -6.14 34.59 -46.00
N PRO A 12 -5.43 33.46 -46.04
CA PRO A 12 -6.08 32.15 -45.83
C PRO A 12 -6.51 32.03 -44.35
N LYS A 13 -7.82 31.87 -44.14
CA LYS A 13 -8.42 31.45 -42.86
C LYS A 13 -7.95 30.01 -42.55
N ALA A 14 -7.17 29.88 -41.46
CA ALA A 14 -6.89 28.60 -40.86
C ALA A 14 -8.18 27.93 -40.37
N PRO A 15 -8.40 26.65 -40.63
CA PRO A 15 -9.56 25.94 -40.09
C PRO A 15 -9.42 25.78 -38.58
N ALA A 16 -10.34 26.35 -37.83
CA ALA A 16 -10.52 26.06 -36.41
C ALA A 16 -10.91 24.58 -36.27
N ALA A 17 -9.92 23.76 -35.90
CA ALA A 17 -10.17 22.39 -35.48
C ALA A 17 -10.98 22.42 -34.18
N MET A 18 -12.29 22.38 -34.30
CA MET A 18 -13.20 22.04 -33.21
C MET A 18 -12.87 20.61 -32.77
N ILE A 19 -12.10 20.46 -31.68
CA ILE A 19 -12.00 19.20 -30.96
C ILE A 19 -13.36 18.97 -30.31
N LYS A 20 -14.24 18.27 -31.04
CA LYS A 20 -15.45 17.69 -30.51
C LYS A 20 -15.04 16.59 -29.52
N HIS A 21 -14.94 16.90 -28.25
CA HIS A 21 -15.03 15.89 -27.19
C HIS A 21 -16.39 15.19 -27.29
N ARG A 22 -16.40 14.10 -28.05
CA ARG A 22 -17.54 13.21 -28.15
C ARG A 22 -17.58 12.37 -26.88
N HIS A 23 -18.29 12.86 -25.87
CA HIS A 23 -18.71 12.05 -24.74
C HIS A 23 -19.62 10.91 -25.25
N SER A 24 -19.02 9.79 -25.60
CA SER A 24 -19.74 8.54 -25.84
C SER A 24 -19.75 7.72 -24.54
N THR A 25 -20.44 8.21 -23.55
CA THR A 25 -20.51 7.57 -22.22
C THR A 25 -21.45 6.36 -22.14
N GLY A 26 -22.20 6.04 -23.20
CA GLY A 26 -23.14 4.92 -23.18
C GLY A 26 -22.61 3.59 -23.75
N SER A 27 -21.66 3.60 -24.71
CA SER A 27 -21.22 2.37 -25.38
C SER A 27 -19.99 1.71 -24.77
N SER A 28 -19.20 2.45 -23.99
CA SER A 28 -18.00 1.90 -23.34
C SER A 28 -18.34 0.94 -22.21
N GLY A 29 -19.31 1.27 -21.35
CA GLY A 29 -19.71 0.44 -20.22
C GLY A 29 -20.27 -0.92 -20.65
N VAL A 30 -21.17 -0.94 -21.63
CA VAL A 30 -21.75 -2.19 -22.15
C VAL A 30 -20.67 -3.08 -22.78
N ARG A 31 -19.73 -2.50 -23.52
CA ARG A 31 -18.62 -3.24 -24.14
C ARG A 31 -17.69 -3.84 -23.08
N THR A 32 -17.34 -3.07 -22.04
CA THR A 32 -16.49 -3.56 -20.94
C THR A 32 -17.19 -4.69 -20.18
N THR A 33 -18.47 -4.54 -19.85
CA THR A 33 -19.25 -5.60 -19.20
C THR A 33 -19.34 -6.87 -20.05
N ALA A 34 -19.55 -6.74 -21.35
CA ALA A 34 -19.58 -7.89 -22.28
C ALA A 34 -18.22 -8.60 -22.35
N ILE A 35 -17.10 -7.86 -22.34
CA ILE A 35 -15.75 -8.43 -22.32
C ILE A 35 -15.51 -9.18 -21.00
N VAL A 36 -15.88 -8.61 -19.86
CA VAL A 36 -15.73 -9.28 -18.56
C VAL A 36 -16.53 -10.58 -18.51
N ILE A 37 -17.78 -10.56 -18.95
CA ILE A 37 -18.62 -11.78 -19.00
C ILE A 37 -18.01 -12.82 -19.94
N ALA A 38 -17.51 -12.42 -21.10
CA ALA A 38 -16.86 -13.32 -22.05
C ALA A 38 -15.58 -13.95 -21.46
N VAL A 39 -14.75 -13.17 -20.76
CA VAL A 39 -13.55 -13.68 -20.06
C VAL A 39 -13.94 -14.70 -18.99
N ILE A 40 -14.92 -14.39 -18.14
CA ILE A 40 -15.40 -15.32 -17.11
C ILE A 40 -15.94 -16.61 -17.74
N ALA A 41 -16.71 -16.51 -18.83
CA ALA A 41 -17.23 -17.67 -19.54
C ALA A 41 -16.09 -18.54 -20.13
N VAL A 42 -15.06 -17.92 -20.72
CA VAL A 42 -13.88 -18.64 -21.23
C VAL A 42 -13.12 -19.32 -20.09
N LEU A 43 -12.89 -18.62 -18.97
CA LEU A 43 -12.23 -19.20 -17.79
C LEU A 43 -13.00 -20.41 -17.22
N TYR A 44 -14.32 -20.36 -17.23
CA TYR A 44 -15.18 -21.46 -16.78
C TYR A 44 -15.17 -22.63 -17.75
N LEU A 45 -15.34 -22.37 -19.05
CA LEU A 45 -15.41 -23.42 -20.08
C LEU A 45 -14.07 -24.12 -20.30
N ALA A 46 -12.96 -23.36 -20.23
CA ALA A 46 -11.62 -23.89 -20.42
C ALA A 46 -10.96 -24.39 -19.12
N ARG A 47 -11.70 -24.53 -18.03
CA ARG A 47 -11.15 -24.89 -16.70
C ARG A 47 -10.33 -26.17 -16.68
N GLU A 48 -10.71 -27.17 -17.49
CA GLU A 48 -9.99 -28.46 -17.55
C GLU A 48 -8.54 -28.33 -18.03
N ILE A 49 -8.24 -27.30 -18.82
CA ILE A 49 -6.88 -26.98 -19.30
C ILE A 49 -6.25 -25.88 -18.44
N LEU A 50 -7.03 -24.85 -18.10
CA LEU A 50 -6.52 -23.68 -17.38
C LEU A 50 -6.14 -23.99 -15.94
N VAL A 51 -6.86 -24.87 -15.26
CA VAL A 51 -6.53 -25.24 -13.87
C VAL A 51 -5.16 -25.94 -13.77
N PRO A 52 -4.89 -27.02 -14.53
CA PRO A 52 -3.55 -27.62 -14.54
C PRO A 52 -2.45 -26.66 -14.98
N LEU A 53 -2.74 -25.77 -15.93
CA LEU A 53 -1.78 -24.75 -16.37
C LEU A 53 -1.49 -23.72 -15.26
N ALA A 54 -2.49 -23.22 -14.56
CA ALA A 54 -2.33 -22.28 -13.46
C ALA A 54 -1.57 -22.91 -12.28
N LEU A 55 -1.87 -24.17 -11.94
CA LEU A 55 -1.09 -24.94 -10.96
C LEU A 55 0.36 -25.12 -11.42
N ALA A 56 0.58 -25.40 -12.70
CA ALA A 56 1.92 -25.54 -13.25
C ALA A 56 2.71 -24.23 -13.22
N ILE A 57 2.08 -23.10 -13.52
CA ILE A 57 2.70 -21.77 -13.41
C ILE A 57 3.08 -21.49 -11.95
N THR A 58 2.15 -21.73 -11.02
CA THR A 58 2.39 -21.53 -9.58
C THR A 58 3.55 -22.40 -9.09
N LEU A 59 3.55 -23.68 -9.47
CA LEU A 59 4.65 -24.60 -9.13
C LEU A 59 5.98 -24.19 -9.78
N ALA A 60 5.96 -23.75 -11.04
CA ALA A 60 7.14 -23.25 -11.73
C ALA A 60 7.74 -22.04 -11.01
N LEU A 61 6.90 -21.07 -10.57
CA LEU A 61 7.34 -19.89 -9.81
C LEU A 61 7.97 -20.27 -8.47
N ILE A 62 7.45 -21.29 -7.79
CA ILE A 62 8.03 -21.82 -6.54
C ILE A 62 9.39 -22.50 -6.81
N LEU A 63 9.51 -23.24 -7.92
CA LEU A 63 10.71 -24.02 -8.23
C LEU A 63 11.80 -23.19 -8.93
N THR A 64 11.47 -22.05 -9.54
CA THR A 64 12.42 -21.19 -10.25
C THR A 64 13.68 -20.86 -9.44
N PRO A 65 13.61 -20.44 -8.15
CA PRO A 65 14.81 -20.15 -7.37
C PRO A 65 15.72 -21.37 -7.15
N ALA A 66 15.13 -22.56 -7.00
CA ALA A 66 15.89 -23.80 -6.86
C ALA A 66 16.62 -24.16 -8.17
N VAL A 67 15.96 -24.00 -9.31
CA VAL A 67 16.54 -24.18 -10.64
C VAL A 67 17.67 -23.16 -10.87
N ASP A 68 17.44 -21.89 -10.55
CA ASP A 68 18.43 -20.83 -10.72
C ASP A 68 19.64 -21.02 -9.80
N TRP A 69 19.44 -21.51 -8.58
CA TRP A 69 20.52 -21.87 -7.68
C TRP A 69 21.39 -22.98 -8.27
N LEU A 70 20.79 -24.06 -8.82
CA LEU A 70 21.51 -25.13 -9.49
C LEU A 70 22.29 -24.62 -10.71
N ARG A 71 21.70 -23.72 -11.49
CA ARG A 71 22.35 -23.09 -12.65
C ARG A 71 23.57 -22.28 -12.27
N ARG A 72 23.56 -21.60 -11.12
CA ARG A 72 24.74 -20.89 -10.59
C ARG A 72 25.89 -21.82 -10.25
N ILE A 73 25.63 -23.09 -9.93
CA ILE A 73 26.62 -24.14 -9.66
C ILE A 73 27.08 -24.84 -10.97
N ARG A 74 26.82 -24.23 -12.14
CA ARG A 74 27.22 -24.72 -13.49
C ARG A 74 26.41 -25.92 -14.01
N PHE A 75 25.24 -26.23 -13.46
CA PHE A 75 24.31 -27.13 -14.13
C PHE A 75 23.68 -26.48 -15.35
N GLY A 76 23.56 -27.22 -16.47
CA GLY A 76 22.78 -26.77 -17.63
C GLY A 76 21.30 -26.61 -17.27
N GLN A 77 20.54 -25.87 -18.08
CA GLN A 77 19.11 -25.59 -17.81
C GLN A 77 18.30 -26.91 -17.71
N VAL A 78 18.41 -27.79 -18.71
CA VAL A 78 17.63 -29.03 -18.73
C VAL A 78 17.97 -29.96 -17.57
N PRO A 79 19.26 -30.30 -17.27
CA PRO A 79 19.58 -31.16 -16.13
C PRO A 79 19.20 -30.54 -14.77
N ALA A 80 19.28 -29.20 -14.61
CA ALA A 80 18.85 -28.53 -13.39
C ALA A 80 17.33 -28.69 -13.19
N VAL A 81 16.52 -28.44 -14.22
CA VAL A 81 15.06 -28.64 -14.18
C VAL A 81 14.72 -30.11 -13.88
N THR A 82 15.36 -31.04 -14.58
CA THR A 82 15.11 -32.49 -14.37
C THR A 82 15.41 -32.90 -12.93
N LEU A 83 16.53 -32.46 -12.36
CA LEU A 83 16.88 -32.76 -10.97
C LEU A 83 15.88 -32.19 -9.97
N VAL A 84 15.51 -30.92 -10.14
CA VAL A 84 14.52 -30.27 -9.26
C VAL A 84 13.17 -30.96 -9.37
N MET A 85 12.74 -31.35 -10.56
CA MET A 85 11.49 -32.09 -10.78
C MET A 85 11.51 -33.46 -10.10
N ILE A 86 12.61 -34.21 -10.24
CA ILE A 86 12.76 -35.52 -9.56
C ILE A 86 12.68 -35.35 -8.05
N VAL A 87 13.39 -34.36 -7.48
CA VAL A 87 13.34 -34.06 -6.05
C VAL A 87 11.92 -33.69 -5.60
N THR A 88 11.25 -32.85 -6.38
CA THR A 88 9.86 -32.44 -6.08
C THR A 88 8.89 -33.63 -6.09
N ILE A 89 9.01 -34.51 -7.10
CA ILE A 89 8.20 -35.74 -7.18
C ILE A 89 8.54 -36.68 -6.03
N ALA A 90 9.80 -36.82 -5.66
CA ALA A 90 10.23 -37.68 -4.55
C ALA A 90 9.70 -37.17 -3.20
N ILE A 91 9.78 -35.85 -2.95
CA ILE A 91 9.24 -35.24 -1.72
C ILE A 91 7.71 -35.33 -1.71
N GLY A 92 7.04 -34.93 -2.78
CA GLY A 92 5.57 -35.01 -2.87
C GLY A 92 5.03 -36.43 -2.76
N GLY A 93 5.69 -37.38 -3.44
CA GLY A 93 5.38 -38.82 -3.35
C GLY A 93 5.63 -39.39 -1.96
N GLY A 94 6.73 -39.00 -1.31
CA GLY A 94 7.05 -39.41 0.06
C GLY A 94 6.03 -38.90 1.09
N VAL A 95 5.67 -37.62 1.00
CA VAL A 95 4.61 -37.05 1.87
C VAL A 95 3.25 -37.71 1.58
N GLY A 96 2.90 -37.88 0.32
CA GLY A 96 1.68 -38.58 -0.08
C GLY A 96 1.61 -40.03 0.45
N TRP A 97 2.71 -40.76 0.39
CA TRP A 97 2.84 -42.12 0.94
C TRP A 97 2.63 -42.12 2.45
N VAL A 98 3.25 -41.20 3.19
CA VAL A 98 3.06 -41.09 4.65
C VAL A 98 1.60 -40.80 5.00
N ILE A 99 0.99 -39.83 4.32
CA ILE A 99 -0.40 -39.45 4.52
C ILE A 99 -1.32 -40.66 4.25
N PHE A 100 -1.13 -41.32 3.11
CA PHE A 100 -1.97 -42.47 2.72
C PHE A 100 -1.85 -43.61 3.72
N ASN A 101 -0.64 -44.01 4.12
CA ASN A 101 -0.39 -45.09 5.04
C ASN A 101 -0.99 -44.82 6.43
N GLN A 102 -0.86 -43.58 6.91
CA GLN A 102 -1.44 -43.20 8.20
C GLN A 102 -2.96 -43.05 8.14
N LEU A 103 -3.51 -42.57 7.00
CA LEU A 103 -4.96 -42.49 6.81
C LEU A 103 -5.63 -43.89 6.85
N VAL A 104 -4.99 -44.88 6.22
CA VAL A 104 -5.43 -46.30 6.31
C VAL A 104 -5.38 -46.79 7.76
N GLY A 105 -4.34 -46.39 8.52
CA GLY A 105 -4.24 -46.69 9.94
C GLY A 105 -5.41 -46.15 10.76
N VAL A 106 -5.71 -44.84 10.56
CA VAL A 106 -6.87 -44.18 11.21
C VAL A 106 -8.18 -44.86 10.84
N ALA A 107 -8.38 -45.21 9.57
CA ALA A 107 -9.59 -45.86 9.10
C ALA A 107 -9.79 -47.23 9.77
N ASN A 108 -8.74 -48.00 9.98
CA ASN A 108 -8.79 -49.30 10.64
C ASN A 108 -9.10 -49.22 12.15
N GLU A 109 -8.72 -48.11 12.80
CA GLU A 109 -8.97 -47.87 14.23
C GLU A 109 -10.29 -47.15 14.52
N LEU A 110 -10.95 -46.60 13.50
CA LEU A 110 -12.20 -45.84 13.62
C LEU A 110 -13.30 -46.58 14.38
N PRO A 111 -13.49 -47.92 14.20
CA PRO A 111 -14.50 -48.68 14.97
C PRO A 111 -14.28 -48.65 16.48
N ARG A 112 -13.00 -48.61 16.92
CA ARG A 112 -12.65 -48.54 18.36
C ARG A 112 -12.99 -47.19 18.96
N TYR A 113 -12.81 -46.12 18.19
CA TYR A 113 -13.06 -44.75 18.64
C TYR A 113 -14.55 -44.44 18.82
N ARG A 114 -15.43 -45.14 18.08
CA ARG A 114 -16.89 -44.99 18.19
C ARG A 114 -17.40 -45.26 19.61
N GLN A 115 -16.81 -46.22 20.29
CA GLN A 115 -17.21 -46.61 21.63
C GLN A 115 -16.86 -45.55 22.68
N ASN A 116 -15.69 -44.96 22.58
CA ASN A 116 -15.25 -43.88 23.46
C ASN A 116 -16.06 -42.58 23.28
N ILE A 117 -16.42 -42.25 22.05
CA ILE A 117 -17.31 -41.11 21.77
C ILE A 117 -18.69 -41.33 22.38
N HIS A 118 -19.23 -42.56 22.26
CA HIS A 118 -20.53 -42.89 22.82
C HIS A 118 -20.52 -42.78 24.34
N ASN A 119 -19.51 -43.34 25.00
CA ASN A 119 -19.35 -43.27 26.46
C ASN A 119 -19.23 -41.82 26.97
N LYS A 120 -18.52 -40.96 26.26
CA LYS A 120 -18.43 -39.52 26.60
C LYS A 120 -19.73 -38.77 26.40
N LEU A 121 -20.45 -39.06 25.30
CA LEU A 121 -21.76 -38.49 25.06
C LEU A 121 -22.77 -38.92 26.11
N GLU A 122 -22.71 -40.19 26.55
CA GLU A 122 -23.53 -40.68 27.66
C GLU A 122 -23.15 -40.05 28.99
N ALA A 123 -21.84 -39.87 29.27
CA ALA A 123 -21.37 -39.17 30.47
C ALA A 123 -21.79 -37.70 30.49
N MET A 124 -21.86 -37.03 29.34
CA MET A 124 -22.42 -35.67 29.22
C MET A 124 -23.95 -35.64 29.30
N ARG A 125 -24.62 -36.75 28.96
CA ARG A 125 -26.08 -36.94 29.09
C ARG A 125 -26.51 -37.46 30.45
N ALA A 126 -25.59 -38.03 31.24
CA ALA A 126 -25.88 -38.43 32.61
C ALA A 126 -26.35 -37.21 33.41
N PRO A 127 -27.48 -37.30 34.12
CA PRO A 127 -28.07 -36.14 34.78
C PRO A 127 -27.29 -35.79 36.03
N GLY A 128 -26.18 -35.09 35.84
CA GLY A 128 -25.58 -34.33 36.90
C GLY A 128 -26.47 -33.10 37.17
N GLN A 129 -26.65 -32.72 38.42
CA GLN A 129 -27.56 -31.68 38.96
C GLN A 129 -27.28 -30.25 38.47
N GLY A 130 -26.87 -30.05 37.21
CA GLY A 130 -26.58 -28.75 36.62
C GLY A 130 -27.74 -28.20 35.75
N ALA A 131 -27.74 -26.88 35.51
CA ALA A 131 -28.75 -26.15 34.73
C ALA A 131 -29.02 -26.74 33.33
N VAL A 132 -28.02 -27.39 32.69
CA VAL A 132 -28.12 -28.01 31.36
C VAL A 132 -28.94 -29.33 31.41
N GLY A 133 -28.86 -30.10 32.48
CA GLY A 133 -29.69 -31.32 32.67
C GLY A 133 -31.16 -30.99 32.82
N ARG A 134 -31.51 -29.90 33.48
CA ARG A 134 -32.89 -29.40 33.62
C ARG A 134 -33.47 -28.92 32.29
N ALA A 135 -32.68 -28.22 31.47
CA ALA A 135 -33.11 -27.78 30.15
C ALA A 135 -33.37 -28.93 29.17
N SER A 136 -32.58 -30.03 29.23
CA SER A 136 -32.77 -31.19 28.35
C SER A 136 -33.97 -32.06 28.73
N THR A 137 -34.30 -32.16 30.03
CA THR A 137 -35.54 -32.80 30.50
C THR A 137 -36.78 -32.00 30.11
N SER A 138 -36.76 -30.68 30.25
CA SER A 138 -37.86 -29.82 29.83
C SER A 138 -38.12 -29.85 28.33
N ILE A 139 -37.06 -29.92 27.51
CA ILE A 139 -37.19 -30.08 26.05
C ILE A 139 -37.74 -31.46 25.68
N LYS A 140 -37.35 -32.53 26.38
CA LYS A 140 -37.92 -33.87 26.16
C LYS A 140 -39.38 -33.98 26.58
N GLU A 141 -39.76 -33.37 27.69
CA GLU A 141 -41.16 -33.30 28.14
C GLU A 141 -42.01 -32.52 27.14
N LEU A 142 -41.56 -31.36 26.69
CA LEU A 142 -42.22 -30.58 25.65
C LEU A 142 -42.33 -31.36 24.31
N ALA A 143 -41.28 -32.06 23.89
CA ALA A 143 -41.31 -32.87 22.67
C ALA A 143 -42.28 -34.07 22.78
N THR A 144 -42.39 -34.69 23.97
CA THR A 144 -43.32 -35.79 24.21
C THR A 144 -44.78 -35.29 24.27
N GLU A 145 -44.99 -34.08 24.83
CA GLU A 145 -46.30 -33.45 24.91
C GLU A 145 -46.81 -32.99 23.55
N VAL A 146 -45.93 -32.46 22.70
CA VAL A 146 -46.23 -32.09 21.31
C VAL A 146 -46.50 -33.34 20.43
N MET A 147 -45.80 -34.47 20.68
CA MET A 147 -46.03 -35.71 19.95
C MET A 147 -47.31 -36.48 20.43
N SER A 148 -47.81 -36.22 21.65
CA SER A 148 -49.04 -36.84 22.15
C SER A 148 -50.33 -36.23 21.60
N VAL A 149 -50.25 -35.08 20.90
CA VAL A 149 -51.42 -34.41 20.28
C VAL A 149 -51.70 -34.90 18.85
N ALA A 150 -50.88 -35.79 18.29
CA ALA A 150 -51.16 -36.38 16.99
C ALA A 150 -52.13 -37.57 17.13
N PRO A 151 -53.24 -37.62 16.36
CA PRO A 151 -54.19 -38.74 16.42
C PRO A 151 -53.51 -40.04 15.98
N PRO A 152 -53.93 -41.23 16.57
CA PRO A 152 -53.31 -42.49 16.25
C PRO A 152 -53.51 -42.84 14.78
N VAL A 153 -52.44 -42.84 14.03
CA VAL A 153 -52.42 -43.36 12.67
C VAL A 153 -52.58 -44.90 12.79
N SER A 154 -53.68 -45.40 12.34
CA SER A 154 -54.00 -46.78 12.23
C SER A 154 -52.88 -47.56 11.56
N THR A 155 -52.27 -48.51 12.29
CA THR A 155 -51.30 -49.45 11.72
C THR A 155 -52.01 -50.32 10.69
N VAL A 156 -51.87 -49.95 9.43
CA VAL A 156 -52.14 -50.88 8.31
C VAL A 156 -51.10 -51.98 8.38
N ARG A 157 -51.63 -53.15 8.69
CA ARG A 157 -50.94 -54.46 8.69
C ARG A 157 -50.58 -54.75 7.22
N GLY A 158 -49.45 -54.34 6.79
CA GLY A 158 -48.95 -54.53 5.41
C GLY A 158 -47.55 -55.08 5.44
N ASP A 159 -47.42 -56.27 4.96
CA ASP A 159 -46.26 -57.00 4.44
C ASP A 159 -44.89 -56.79 5.11
N ARG A 160 -44.42 -57.89 5.68
CA ARG A 160 -42.98 -58.04 5.98
C ARG A 160 -42.20 -57.70 4.75
N PRO A 161 -41.18 -56.78 4.85
CA PRO A 161 -40.28 -56.61 3.76
C PRO A 161 -39.61 -57.95 3.46
N GLN A 162 -39.86 -58.47 2.28
CA GLN A 162 -39.08 -59.58 1.76
C GLN A 162 -37.66 -59.13 1.68
N PRO A 163 -36.69 -59.93 2.16
CA PRO A 163 -35.29 -59.60 1.91
C PRO A 163 -35.07 -59.67 0.39
N VAL A 164 -34.91 -58.50 -0.25
CA VAL A 164 -34.43 -58.44 -1.61
C VAL A 164 -33.01 -58.98 -1.54
N ARG A 165 -32.84 -60.24 -1.92
CA ARG A 165 -31.53 -60.79 -2.19
C ARG A 165 -31.02 -60.04 -3.44
N ILE A 166 -30.14 -59.07 -3.23
CA ILE A 166 -29.35 -58.51 -4.31
C ILE A 166 -28.55 -59.69 -4.86
N VAL A 167 -28.99 -60.23 -5.98
CA VAL A 167 -28.20 -61.17 -6.76
C VAL A 167 -27.08 -60.30 -7.31
N ASP A 168 -25.92 -60.39 -6.67
CA ASP A 168 -24.70 -59.87 -7.27
C ASP A 168 -24.57 -60.56 -8.63
N GLN A 169 -24.89 -59.80 -9.70
CA GLN A 169 -24.44 -60.20 -11.02
C GLN A 169 -22.95 -60.42 -10.90
N PRO A 170 -22.38 -61.44 -11.56
CA PRO A 170 -20.93 -61.62 -11.59
C PRO A 170 -20.36 -60.40 -12.29
N SER A 171 -20.05 -59.39 -11.48
CA SER A 171 -19.35 -58.20 -11.91
C SER A 171 -17.99 -58.72 -12.38
N ASN A 172 -17.71 -58.50 -13.65
CA ASN A 172 -16.38 -58.77 -14.22
C ASN A 172 -15.35 -58.14 -13.27
N GLU A 173 -14.40 -58.95 -12.78
CA GLU A 173 -13.33 -58.46 -11.89
C GLU A 173 -12.63 -57.22 -12.45
N LEU A 174 -12.62 -57.10 -13.77
CA LEU A 174 -12.16 -55.92 -14.53
C LEU A 174 -13.01 -54.66 -14.31
N GLU A 175 -14.35 -54.80 -14.16
CA GLU A 175 -15.23 -53.64 -13.87
C GLU A 175 -15.05 -53.16 -12.44
N HIS A 176 -14.92 -54.10 -11.49
CA HIS A 176 -14.59 -53.75 -10.11
C HIS A 176 -13.23 -53.10 -9.96
N LEU A 177 -12.20 -53.60 -10.66
CA LEU A 177 -10.89 -52.98 -10.72
C LEU A 177 -10.95 -51.58 -11.36
N ARG A 178 -11.75 -51.42 -12.41
CA ARG A 178 -11.96 -50.13 -13.06
C ARG A 178 -12.64 -49.12 -12.14
N ASP A 179 -13.71 -49.52 -11.46
CA ASP A 179 -14.47 -48.67 -10.54
C ASP A 179 -13.65 -48.27 -9.32
N LEU A 180 -12.78 -49.16 -8.82
CA LEU A 180 -11.82 -48.87 -7.76
C LEU A 180 -10.66 -47.97 -8.25
N ALA A 181 -10.23 -48.13 -9.48
CA ALA A 181 -9.10 -47.36 -10.04
C ALA A 181 -9.51 -45.97 -10.56
N GLN A 182 -10.75 -45.81 -11.02
CA GLN A 182 -11.23 -44.58 -11.66
C GLN A 182 -11.14 -43.33 -10.76
N PRO A 183 -11.44 -43.37 -9.43
CA PRO A 183 -11.25 -42.22 -8.55
C PRO A 183 -9.82 -41.75 -8.42
N PHE A 184 -8.83 -42.64 -8.67
CA PHE A 184 -7.39 -42.33 -8.56
C PHE A 184 -6.77 -41.96 -9.92
N LEU A 185 -7.26 -42.50 -11.02
CA LEU A 185 -6.71 -42.26 -12.35
C LEU A 185 -6.86 -40.80 -12.82
N LYS A 186 -8.00 -40.20 -12.53
CA LYS A 186 -8.26 -38.81 -12.94
C LYS A 186 -7.31 -37.80 -12.20
N PRO A 187 -7.21 -37.79 -10.86
CA PRO A 187 -6.25 -36.94 -10.15
C PRO A 187 -4.79 -37.20 -10.54
N LEU A 188 -4.42 -38.46 -10.77
CA LEU A 188 -3.07 -38.82 -11.22
C LEU A 188 -2.75 -38.27 -12.60
N GLY A 189 -3.72 -38.31 -13.52
CA GLY A 189 -3.59 -37.71 -14.87
C GLY A 189 -3.45 -36.19 -14.80
N GLU A 190 -4.27 -35.52 -14.00
CA GLU A 190 -4.21 -34.07 -13.78
C GLU A 190 -2.85 -33.68 -13.16
N PHE A 191 -2.39 -34.42 -12.15
CA PHE A 191 -1.07 -34.20 -11.54
C PHE A 191 0.06 -34.40 -12.54
N GLY A 192 0.02 -35.45 -13.35
CA GLY A 192 0.97 -35.68 -14.44
C GLY A 192 1.01 -34.52 -15.44
N MET A 193 -0.16 -33.99 -15.82
CA MET A 193 -0.26 -32.84 -16.71
C MET A 193 0.38 -31.59 -16.08
N VAL A 194 0.12 -31.32 -14.79
CA VAL A 194 0.77 -30.22 -14.05
C VAL A 194 2.29 -30.34 -14.08
N LEU A 195 2.82 -31.55 -13.82
CA LEU A 195 4.26 -31.77 -13.82
C LEU A 195 4.89 -31.54 -15.20
N ILE A 196 4.23 -32.03 -16.27
CA ILE A 196 4.69 -31.83 -17.65
C ILE A 196 4.70 -30.35 -18.01
N PHE A 197 3.62 -29.64 -17.71
CA PHE A 197 3.56 -28.19 -17.96
C PHE A 197 4.59 -27.44 -17.15
N THR A 198 4.79 -27.79 -15.87
CA THR A 198 5.82 -27.17 -15.03
C THR A 198 7.22 -27.36 -15.60
N ALA A 199 7.58 -28.58 -16.01
CA ALA A 199 8.86 -28.85 -16.63
C ALA A 199 9.04 -28.06 -17.94
N PHE A 200 8.00 -28.01 -18.78
CA PHE A 200 8.04 -27.25 -20.03
C PHE A 200 8.18 -25.73 -19.78
N LEU A 201 7.43 -25.17 -18.82
CA LEU A 201 7.54 -23.76 -18.43
C LEU A 201 8.93 -23.41 -17.92
N LEU A 202 9.53 -24.25 -17.06
CA LEU A 202 10.87 -24.02 -16.52
C LEU A 202 11.98 -24.12 -17.59
N ILE A 203 11.82 -25.05 -18.56
CA ILE A 203 12.79 -25.21 -19.66
C ILE A 203 12.70 -24.03 -20.63
N HIS A 204 11.50 -23.58 -20.98
CA HIS A 204 11.26 -22.58 -22.02
C HIS A 204 10.93 -21.19 -21.44
N GLN A 205 11.25 -20.94 -20.18
CA GLN A 205 10.91 -19.68 -19.49
C GLN A 205 11.33 -18.43 -20.28
N LYS A 206 12.56 -18.41 -20.82
CA LYS A 206 13.07 -17.28 -21.60
C LYS A 206 12.33 -17.07 -22.92
N ASP A 207 12.10 -18.15 -23.66
CA ASP A 207 11.40 -18.09 -24.95
C ASP A 207 9.95 -17.62 -24.81
N LEU A 208 9.28 -18.05 -23.73
CA LEU A 208 7.91 -17.59 -23.39
C LEU A 208 7.89 -16.10 -23.03
N HIS A 209 8.90 -15.64 -22.28
CA HIS A 209 9.08 -14.24 -21.94
C HIS A 209 9.24 -13.36 -23.19
N ASP A 210 10.15 -13.76 -24.10
CA ASP A 210 10.41 -13.04 -25.35
C ASP A 210 9.18 -13.00 -26.29
N ARG A 211 8.41 -14.10 -26.35
CA ARG A 211 7.17 -14.16 -27.13
C ARG A 211 6.09 -13.26 -26.55
N PHE A 212 5.97 -13.22 -25.22
CA PHE A 212 5.00 -12.35 -24.55
C PHE A 212 5.25 -10.88 -24.89
N PHE A 213 6.51 -10.43 -24.87
CA PHE A 213 6.86 -9.06 -25.25
C PHE A 213 6.51 -8.71 -26.69
N ARG A 214 6.68 -9.64 -27.62
CA ARG A 214 6.29 -9.42 -29.03
C ARG A 214 4.78 -9.23 -29.20
N LEU A 215 3.97 -9.86 -28.37
CA LEU A 215 2.50 -9.74 -28.42
C LEU A 215 2.00 -8.40 -27.88
N VAL A 216 2.66 -7.85 -26.87
CA VAL A 216 2.23 -6.60 -26.20
C VAL A 216 2.64 -5.34 -26.99
N GLY A 217 3.65 -5.44 -27.86
CA GLY A 217 4.10 -4.33 -28.72
C GLY A 217 5.34 -3.60 -28.19
N LEU A 218 6.18 -3.17 -29.14
CA LEU A 218 7.52 -2.63 -28.87
C LEU A 218 7.53 -1.20 -28.24
N ASN A 219 6.41 -0.47 -28.29
CA ASN A 219 6.37 0.93 -27.87
C ASN A 219 6.45 1.15 -26.35
N GLN A 220 6.25 0.09 -25.53
CA GLN A 220 6.30 0.18 -24.06
C GLN A 220 7.16 -0.92 -23.43
N LEU A 221 8.16 -1.41 -24.17
CA LEU A 221 8.99 -2.56 -23.81
C LEU A 221 9.63 -2.41 -22.41
N ASN A 222 10.16 -1.23 -22.08
CA ASN A 222 10.84 -1.00 -20.81
C ASN A 222 9.86 -1.06 -19.62
N LEU A 223 8.70 -0.41 -19.74
CA LEU A 223 7.68 -0.41 -18.68
C LEU A 223 7.13 -1.82 -18.44
N MET A 224 6.89 -2.55 -19.51
CA MET A 224 6.29 -3.89 -19.45
C MET A 224 7.28 -4.96 -18.97
N THR A 225 8.58 -4.81 -19.31
CA THR A 225 9.64 -5.66 -18.77
C THR A 225 9.74 -5.50 -17.26
N GLN A 226 9.81 -4.26 -16.79
CA GLN A 226 9.84 -3.96 -15.36
C GLN A 226 8.58 -4.48 -14.64
N ALA A 227 7.42 -4.31 -15.25
CA ALA A 227 6.16 -4.80 -14.71
C ALA A 227 6.14 -6.33 -14.54
N LEU A 228 6.58 -7.06 -15.57
CA LEU A 228 6.57 -8.52 -15.55
C LEU A 228 7.64 -9.08 -14.60
N ASP A 229 8.83 -8.48 -14.56
CA ASP A 229 9.90 -8.86 -13.64
C ASP A 229 9.50 -8.59 -12.19
N ASP A 230 8.90 -7.43 -11.91
CA ASP A 230 8.40 -7.07 -10.59
C ASP A 230 7.26 -8.02 -10.15
N ALA A 231 6.29 -8.28 -11.04
CA ALA A 231 5.20 -9.21 -10.80
C ALA A 231 5.70 -10.62 -10.49
N THR A 232 6.57 -11.17 -11.36
CA THR A 232 7.12 -12.51 -11.22
C THR A 232 7.95 -12.64 -9.93
N GLY A 233 8.77 -11.63 -9.64
CA GLY A 233 9.59 -11.59 -8.43
C GLY A 233 8.76 -11.52 -7.14
N ARG A 234 7.73 -10.68 -7.10
CA ARG A 234 6.82 -10.56 -5.93
C ARG A 234 6.02 -11.84 -5.71
N VAL A 235 5.41 -12.37 -6.76
CA VAL A 235 4.59 -13.60 -6.67
C VAL A 235 5.46 -14.79 -6.26
N SER A 236 6.63 -14.98 -6.86
CA SER A 236 7.55 -16.08 -6.51
C SER A 236 8.01 -15.99 -5.06
N ARG A 237 8.39 -14.79 -4.59
CA ARG A 237 8.79 -14.55 -3.19
C ARG A 237 7.65 -14.84 -2.22
N TYR A 238 6.45 -14.36 -2.52
CA TYR A 238 5.26 -14.63 -1.72
C TYR A 238 5.00 -16.14 -1.60
N LEU A 239 4.97 -16.86 -2.73
CA LEU A 239 4.71 -18.30 -2.76
C LEU A 239 5.76 -19.11 -1.99
N LEU A 240 7.05 -18.73 -2.10
CA LEU A 240 8.13 -19.37 -1.33
C LEU A 240 7.98 -19.13 0.17
N MET A 241 7.68 -17.90 0.58
CA MET A 241 7.46 -17.59 1.99
C MET A 241 6.23 -18.31 2.52
N GLN A 242 5.14 -18.36 1.76
CA GLN A 242 3.95 -19.14 2.10
C GLN A 242 4.26 -20.62 2.28
N LEU A 243 5.03 -21.20 1.34
CA LEU A 243 5.45 -22.60 1.45
C LEU A 243 6.29 -22.82 2.72
N LEU A 244 7.24 -21.93 3.01
CA LEU A 244 8.10 -22.03 4.19
C LEU A 244 7.29 -21.93 5.49
N VAL A 245 6.39 -20.96 5.59
CA VAL A 245 5.51 -20.79 6.76
C VAL A 245 4.64 -22.04 6.97
N ASN A 246 4.03 -22.55 5.91
CA ASN A 246 3.16 -23.72 6.00
C ASN A 246 3.95 -24.98 6.37
N LEU A 247 5.18 -25.12 5.87
CA LEU A 247 6.07 -26.23 6.24
C LEU A 247 6.50 -26.15 7.71
N CYS A 248 6.89 -24.97 8.18
CA CYS A 248 7.25 -24.74 9.59
C CYS A 248 6.04 -24.97 10.51
N PHE A 249 4.86 -24.45 10.15
CA PHE A 249 3.62 -24.63 10.89
C PHE A 249 3.25 -26.12 10.99
N GLY A 250 3.24 -26.83 9.86
CA GLY A 250 2.98 -28.27 9.81
C GLY A 250 3.98 -29.08 10.65
N GLY A 251 5.27 -28.74 10.56
CA GLY A 251 6.32 -29.36 11.36
C GLY A 251 6.15 -29.16 12.87
N LEU A 252 5.83 -27.92 13.28
CA LEU A 252 5.54 -27.63 14.69
C LEU A 252 4.27 -28.34 15.18
N CYS A 253 3.25 -28.45 14.32
CA CYS A 253 2.07 -29.27 14.62
C CYS A 253 2.42 -30.74 14.81
N VAL A 254 3.27 -31.33 13.95
CA VAL A 254 3.75 -32.72 14.14
C VAL A 254 4.41 -32.89 15.50
N ILE A 255 5.34 -32.01 15.85
CA ILE A 255 6.08 -32.07 17.12
C ILE A 255 5.11 -31.91 18.30
N GLY A 256 4.25 -30.90 18.26
CA GLY A 256 3.28 -30.63 19.36
C GLY A 256 2.30 -31.79 19.57
N LEU A 257 1.71 -32.30 18.49
CA LEU A 257 0.79 -33.44 18.55
C LEU A 257 1.48 -34.73 19.03
N TYR A 258 2.74 -34.93 18.61
CA TYR A 258 3.55 -36.07 19.09
C TYR A 258 3.83 -36.00 20.60
N LEU A 259 4.17 -34.80 21.09
CA LEU A 259 4.41 -34.56 22.53
C LEU A 259 3.13 -34.73 23.38
N ILE A 260 1.96 -34.42 22.85
CA ILE A 260 0.66 -34.63 23.50
C ILE A 260 0.30 -36.11 23.49
N GLY A 261 0.89 -36.91 22.58
CA GLY A 261 0.61 -38.34 22.43
C GLY A 261 -0.52 -38.65 21.46
N ILE A 262 -0.87 -37.73 20.55
CA ILE A 262 -1.89 -37.94 19.53
C ILE A 262 -1.40 -38.96 18.51
N PRO A 263 -2.17 -40.05 18.23
CA PRO A 263 -1.80 -41.00 17.20
C PRO A 263 -1.79 -40.33 15.82
N TYR A 264 -0.90 -40.83 14.95
CA TYR A 264 -0.78 -40.32 13.58
C TYR A 264 -0.41 -38.81 13.49
N ALA A 265 0.39 -38.30 14.44
CA ALA A 265 0.83 -36.91 14.47
C ALA A 265 1.43 -36.41 13.13
N PRO A 266 2.28 -37.17 12.38
CA PRO A 266 2.74 -36.77 11.08
C PRO A 266 1.65 -36.55 10.03
N LEU A 267 0.57 -37.34 10.06
CA LEU A 267 -0.59 -37.13 9.19
C LEU A 267 -1.24 -35.77 9.46
N TRP A 268 -1.60 -35.53 10.72
CA TRP A 268 -2.35 -34.34 11.09
C TRP A 268 -1.52 -33.05 10.90
N GLY A 269 -0.25 -33.10 11.22
CA GLY A 269 0.64 -31.96 10.99
C GLY A 269 0.88 -31.67 9.50
N SER A 270 1.05 -32.72 8.67
CA SER A 270 1.15 -32.55 7.20
C SER A 270 -0.14 -31.98 6.61
N VAL A 271 -1.29 -32.52 7.02
CA VAL A 271 -2.60 -32.02 6.62
C VAL A 271 -2.80 -30.57 7.05
N ALA A 272 -2.38 -30.21 8.28
CA ALA A 272 -2.46 -28.85 8.78
C ALA A 272 -1.64 -27.88 7.92
N GLY A 273 -0.40 -28.22 7.59
CA GLY A 273 0.43 -27.40 6.70
C GLY A 273 -0.14 -27.24 5.30
N ILE A 274 -0.74 -28.29 4.73
CA ILE A 274 -1.38 -28.25 3.40
C ILE A 274 -2.67 -27.43 3.42
N LEU A 275 -3.56 -27.69 4.39
CA LEU A 275 -4.85 -26.99 4.50
C LEU A 275 -4.67 -25.49 4.73
N ARG A 276 -3.61 -25.07 5.39
CA ARG A 276 -3.31 -23.66 5.64
C ARG A 276 -3.10 -22.83 4.36
N ILE A 277 -2.91 -23.45 3.20
CA ILE A 277 -2.92 -22.75 1.90
C ILE A 277 -4.28 -22.07 1.65
N VAL A 278 -5.35 -22.63 2.23
CA VAL A 278 -6.72 -22.10 2.09
C VAL A 278 -6.95 -20.99 3.12
N PRO A 279 -7.19 -19.74 2.69
CA PRO A 279 -7.39 -18.63 3.60
C PRO A 279 -8.56 -18.87 4.57
N TYR A 280 -8.39 -18.53 5.83
CA TYR A 280 -9.37 -18.64 6.93
C TYR A 280 -9.88 -20.04 7.22
N ALA A 281 -10.36 -20.77 6.21
CA ALA A 281 -10.93 -22.12 6.38
C ALA A 281 -9.86 -23.16 6.75
N GLY A 282 -8.66 -23.02 6.20
CA GLY A 282 -7.57 -23.97 6.41
C GLY A 282 -7.16 -24.09 7.87
N ALA A 283 -7.00 -23.00 8.56
CA ALA A 283 -6.61 -22.98 9.97
C ALA A 283 -7.65 -23.65 10.87
N VAL A 284 -8.94 -23.36 10.64
CA VAL A 284 -10.05 -23.94 11.43
C VAL A 284 -10.16 -25.44 11.19
N ILE A 285 -10.17 -25.88 9.93
CA ILE A 285 -10.33 -27.31 9.58
C ILE A 285 -9.11 -28.10 10.05
N SER A 286 -7.89 -27.55 9.93
CA SER A 286 -6.66 -28.21 10.33
C SER A 286 -6.59 -28.50 11.84
N GLY A 287 -7.13 -27.62 12.67
CA GLY A 287 -7.21 -27.82 14.13
C GLY A 287 -8.37 -28.70 14.55
N LEU A 288 -9.52 -28.61 13.86
CA LEU A 288 -10.72 -29.36 14.19
C LEU A 288 -10.54 -30.87 14.04
N LEU A 289 -9.82 -31.33 13.02
CA LEU A 289 -9.60 -32.76 12.75
C LEU A 289 -8.80 -33.45 13.88
N PRO A 290 -7.61 -33.00 14.28
CA PRO A 290 -6.88 -33.62 15.39
C PRO A 290 -7.57 -33.39 16.75
N PHE A 291 -8.33 -32.32 16.91
CA PHE A 291 -9.14 -32.08 18.11
C PHE A 291 -10.26 -33.15 18.26
N THR A 292 -10.99 -33.41 17.18
CA THR A 292 -12.04 -34.46 17.20
C THR A 292 -11.44 -35.86 17.41
N LEU A 293 -10.26 -36.12 16.83
CA LEU A 293 -9.55 -37.36 17.09
C LEU A 293 -9.13 -37.47 18.57
N ALA A 294 -8.61 -36.40 19.15
CA ALA A 294 -8.22 -36.37 20.56
C ALA A 294 -9.42 -36.68 21.48
N LEU A 295 -10.60 -36.12 21.15
CA LEU A 295 -11.85 -36.45 21.86
C LEU A 295 -12.24 -37.93 21.75
N ALA A 296 -11.93 -38.55 20.61
CA ALA A 296 -12.27 -39.95 20.35
C ALA A 296 -11.30 -40.96 21.00
N VAL A 297 -10.01 -40.57 21.07
CA VAL A 297 -8.94 -41.49 21.53
C VAL A 297 -8.77 -41.48 23.04
N PHE A 298 -8.82 -40.33 23.68
CA PHE A 298 -8.49 -40.18 25.11
C PHE A 298 -9.75 -40.10 25.96
N ASP A 299 -9.76 -40.79 27.12
CA ASP A 299 -10.85 -40.68 28.09
C ASP A 299 -10.84 -39.37 28.86
N ASN A 300 -9.65 -38.77 29.05
CA ASN A 300 -9.45 -37.51 29.75
C ASN A 300 -9.65 -36.31 28.81
N TRP A 301 -10.07 -35.18 29.37
CA TRP A 301 -10.26 -33.93 28.66
C TRP A 301 -8.95 -33.15 28.42
N LEU A 302 -7.88 -33.50 29.14
CA LEU A 302 -6.60 -32.76 29.06
C LEU A 302 -5.98 -32.79 27.64
N PRO A 303 -5.82 -33.94 26.95
CA PRO A 303 -5.24 -33.96 25.60
C PRO A 303 -6.06 -33.18 24.57
N PRO A 304 -7.40 -33.26 24.47
CA PRO A 304 -8.18 -32.40 23.58
C PRO A 304 -7.97 -30.91 23.85
N VAL A 305 -7.93 -30.46 25.12
CA VAL A 305 -7.68 -29.08 25.48
C VAL A 305 -6.27 -28.67 25.07
N LEU A 306 -5.26 -29.50 25.26
CA LEU A 306 -3.88 -29.24 24.83
C LEU A 306 -3.79 -29.14 23.30
N VAL A 307 -4.48 -29.95 22.53
CA VAL A 307 -4.56 -29.84 21.07
C VAL A 307 -5.17 -28.52 20.65
N PHE A 308 -6.29 -28.13 21.26
CA PHE A 308 -6.91 -26.84 20.98
C PHE A 308 -5.97 -25.68 21.28
N LEU A 309 -5.32 -25.69 22.45
CA LEU A 309 -4.36 -24.64 22.84
C LEU A 309 -3.14 -24.62 21.92
N LEU A 310 -2.64 -25.78 21.49
CA LEU A 310 -1.52 -25.87 20.54
C LEU A 310 -1.86 -25.17 19.22
N PHE A 311 -3.01 -25.53 18.62
CA PHE A 311 -3.42 -24.91 17.36
C PHE A 311 -3.75 -23.43 17.52
N ALA A 312 -4.44 -23.03 18.58
CA ALA A 312 -4.73 -21.63 18.87
C ALA A 312 -3.45 -20.80 19.05
N ALA A 313 -2.48 -21.31 19.82
CA ALA A 313 -1.22 -20.65 20.06
C ALA A 313 -0.38 -20.53 18.76
N LEU A 314 -0.26 -21.63 18.01
CA LEU A 314 0.47 -21.63 16.73
C LEU A 314 -0.17 -20.68 15.73
N GLU A 315 -1.50 -20.69 15.61
CA GLU A 315 -2.22 -19.79 14.70
C GLU A 315 -2.04 -18.34 15.12
N LEU A 316 -2.20 -18.02 16.41
CA LEU A 316 -2.04 -16.66 16.92
C LEU A 316 -0.62 -16.13 16.70
N VAL A 317 0.40 -16.94 16.95
CA VAL A 317 1.80 -16.57 16.71
C VAL A 317 2.06 -16.40 15.21
N THR A 318 1.57 -17.33 14.40
CA THR A 318 1.83 -17.29 12.96
C THR A 318 1.14 -16.11 12.29
N SER A 319 -0.15 -15.88 12.55
CA SER A 319 -0.94 -14.83 11.91
C SER A 319 -0.59 -13.42 12.39
N ASN A 320 -0.22 -13.25 13.67
CA ASN A 320 0.04 -11.91 14.21
C ASN A 320 1.53 -11.50 14.22
N PHE A 321 2.46 -12.46 14.18
CA PHE A 321 3.89 -12.17 14.25
C PHE A 321 4.66 -12.68 13.04
N VAL A 322 4.51 -13.96 12.66
CA VAL A 322 5.33 -14.57 11.60
C VAL A 322 4.94 -14.06 10.22
N GLU A 323 3.65 -14.02 9.91
CA GLU A 323 3.15 -13.55 8.62
C GLU A 323 3.45 -12.07 8.39
N PRO A 324 3.16 -11.12 9.30
CA PRO A 324 3.52 -9.72 9.13
C PRO A 324 5.03 -9.50 9.00
N TRP A 325 5.83 -10.28 9.75
CA TRP A 325 7.29 -10.17 9.71
C TRP A 325 7.90 -10.68 8.39
N LEU A 326 7.36 -11.79 7.84
CA LEU A 326 7.87 -12.41 6.61
C LEU A 326 7.30 -11.78 5.33
N TYR A 327 6.00 -11.50 5.32
CA TYR A 327 5.33 -10.96 4.13
C TYR A 327 5.43 -9.43 4.09
N GLY A 328 5.54 -8.76 5.26
CA GLY A 328 5.39 -7.32 5.37
C GLY A 328 4.03 -6.89 4.81
N MET A 329 3.88 -5.62 4.46
CA MET A 329 2.68 -5.10 3.76
C MET A 329 2.73 -5.35 2.24
N GLN A 330 3.37 -6.45 1.79
CA GLN A 330 3.77 -6.62 0.37
C GLN A 330 2.72 -7.26 -0.53
N THR A 331 1.65 -7.83 -0.02
CA THR A 331 0.62 -8.43 -0.89
C THR A 331 -0.21 -7.39 -1.62
N GLY A 332 -0.37 -6.21 -1.02
CA GLY A 332 -1.14 -5.10 -1.60
C GLY A 332 -2.60 -5.46 -1.87
N ILE A 333 -3.17 -6.46 -1.17
CA ILE A 333 -4.55 -6.92 -1.33
C ILE A 333 -5.30 -6.75 -0.02
N SER A 334 -6.49 -6.16 -0.07
CA SER A 334 -7.33 -5.99 1.11
C SER A 334 -7.89 -7.33 1.61
N SER A 335 -8.12 -7.46 2.92
CA SER A 335 -8.67 -8.68 3.53
C SER A 335 -10.04 -9.07 2.96
N LEU A 336 -10.88 -8.08 2.63
CA LEU A 336 -12.16 -8.30 1.98
C LEU A 336 -11.96 -8.85 0.55
N ALA A 337 -11.00 -8.31 -0.19
CA ALA A 337 -10.69 -8.78 -1.53
C ALA A 337 -10.18 -10.23 -1.53
N LEU A 338 -9.37 -10.63 -0.54
CA LEU A 338 -8.95 -12.02 -0.36
C LEU A 338 -10.13 -12.97 -0.15
N LEU A 339 -11.09 -12.57 0.70
CA LEU A 339 -12.29 -13.37 0.95
C LEU A 339 -13.16 -13.51 -0.30
N LEU A 340 -13.43 -12.40 -0.98
CA LEU A 340 -14.22 -12.38 -2.22
C LEU A 340 -13.52 -13.18 -3.33
N SER A 341 -12.21 -13.10 -3.42
CA SER A 341 -11.39 -13.86 -4.37
C SER A 341 -11.46 -15.35 -4.10
N ALA A 342 -11.39 -15.77 -2.84
CA ALA A 342 -11.52 -17.17 -2.46
C ALA A 342 -12.87 -17.74 -2.90
N VAL A 343 -13.97 -17.01 -2.68
CA VAL A 343 -15.31 -17.39 -3.15
C VAL A 343 -15.38 -17.42 -4.67
N PHE A 344 -14.92 -16.36 -5.34
CA PHE A 344 -14.94 -16.24 -6.81
C PHE A 344 -14.20 -17.39 -7.50
N TRP A 345 -12.95 -17.63 -7.12
CA TRP A 345 -12.15 -18.68 -7.72
C TRP A 345 -12.66 -20.09 -7.38
N THR A 346 -13.26 -20.28 -6.19
CA THR A 346 -13.89 -21.54 -5.81
C THR A 346 -15.10 -21.84 -6.69
N VAL A 347 -15.96 -20.86 -6.96
CA VAL A 347 -17.12 -21.02 -7.84
C VAL A 347 -16.65 -21.32 -9.28
N LEU A 348 -15.56 -20.69 -9.72
CA LEU A 348 -15.08 -20.82 -11.08
C LEU A 348 -14.35 -22.17 -11.33
N TRP A 349 -13.44 -22.56 -10.43
CA TRP A 349 -12.51 -23.68 -10.59
C TRP A 349 -12.58 -24.73 -9.47
N GLY A 350 -13.57 -24.66 -8.58
CA GLY A 350 -13.73 -25.59 -7.47
C GLY A 350 -12.59 -25.52 -6.43
N PRO A 351 -12.24 -26.66 -5.80
CA PRO A 351 -11.17 -26.69 -4.78
C PRO A 351 -9.80 -26.21 -5.29
N ALA A 352 -9.48 -26.46 -6.56
CA ALA A 352 -8.25 -25.95 -7.17
C ALA A 352 -8.24 -24.42 -7.25
N GLY A 353 -9.39 -23.81 -7.57
CA GLY A 353 -9.54 -22.36 -7.55
C GLY A 353 -9.38 -21.78 -6.15
N LEU A 354 -9.85 -22.47 -5.11
CA LEU A 354 -9.66 -22.05 -3.73
C LEU A 354 -8.18 -22.03 -3.32
N ILE A 355 -7.42 -23.04 -3.69
CA ILE A 355 -5.97 -23.13 -3.45
C ILE A 355 -5.22 -22.02 -4.22
N LEU A 356 -5.64 -21.77 -5.46
CA LEU A 356 -5.02 -20.78 -6.34
C LEU A 356 -5.53 -19.35 -6.11
N SER A 357 -6.52 -19.13 -5.26
CA SER A 357 -7.21 -17.84 -5.11
C SER A 357 -6.25 -16.69 -4.82
N THR A 358 -5.38 -16.86 -3.84
CA THR A 358 -4.41 -15.82 -3.46
C THR A 358 -3.38 -15.53 -4.56
N PRO A 359 -2.64 -16.51 -5.11
CA PRO A 359 -1.67 -16.23 -6.15
C PRO A 359 -2.29 -15.64 -7.44
N LEU A 360 -3.46 -16.12 -7.84
CA LEU A 360 -4.16 -15.56 -9.00
C LEU A 360 -4.61 -14.12 -8.76
N THR A 361 -5.12 -13.83 -7.56
CA THR A 361 -5.54 -12.46 -7.21
C THR A 361 -4.36 -11.51 -7.14
N VAL A 362 -3.21 -11.92 -6.60
CA VAL A 362 -1.97 -11.14 -6.65
C VAL A 362 -1.61 -10.81 -8.10
N CYS A 363 -1.66 -11.80 -8.99
CA CYS A 363 -1.40 -11.56 -10.42
C CYS A 363 -2.38 -10.56 -11.04
N VAL A 364 -3.68 -10.66 -10.69
CA VAL A 364 -4.72 -9.74 -11.19
C VAL A 364 -4.50 -8.32 -10.68
N VAL A 365 -4.16 -8.14 -9.41
CA VAL A 365 -3.87 -6.81 -8.82
C VAL A 365 -2.62 -6.19 -9.44
N VAL A 366 -1.56 -6.98 -9.59
CA VAL A 366 -0.33 -6.50 -10.27
C VAL A 366 -0.61 -6.13 -11.72
N LEU A 367 -1.36 -6.95 -12.46
CA LEU A 367 -1.76 -6.62 -13.83
C LEU A 367 -2.57 -5.32 -13.88
N GLY A 368 -3.48 -5.11 -12.93
CA GLY A 368 -4.27 -3.88 -12.79
C GLY A 368 -3.43 -2.63 -12.54
N ARG A 369 -2.24 -2.79 -11.94
CA ARG A 369 -1.31 -1.67 -11.69
C ARG A 369 -0.65 -1.16 -12.97
N TYR A 370 -0.33 -2.05 -13.92
CA TYR A 370 0.45 -1.72 -15.10
C TYR A 370 -0.38 -1.60 -16.39
N VAL A 371 -1.59 -2.18 -16.42
CA VAL A 371 -2.48 -2.15 -17.58
C VAL A 371 -3.65 -1.22 -17.31
N PRO A 372 -3.75 -0.06 -18.01
CA PRO A 372 -4.77 0.95 -17.73
C PRO A 372 -6.21 0.43 -17.78
N GLU A 373 -6.49 -0.51 -18.68
CA GLU A 373 -7.81 -1.13 -18.85
C GLU A 373 -8.26 -1.94 -17.64
N PHE A 374 -7.30 -2.44 -16.85
CA PHE A 374 -7.52 -3.23 -15.63
C PHE A 374 -7.25 -2.45 -14.33
N SER A 375 -6.99 -1.14 -14.40
CA SER A 375 -6.69 -0.31 -13.22
C SER A 375 -7.80 -0.35 -12.17
N PHE A 376 -9.06 -0.54 -12.58
CA PHE A 376 -10.18 -0.70 -11.66
C PHE A 376 -10.04 -1.94 -10.75
N LEU A 377 -9.37 -3.01 -11.20
CA LEU A 377 -9.11 -4.19 -10.38
C LEU A 377 -8.08 -3.90 -9.28
N HIS A 378 -7.07 -3.09 -9.59
CA HIS A 378 -6.12 -2.62 -8.58
C HIS A 378 -6.81 -1.78 -7.50
N VAL A 379 -7.72 -0.88 -7.92
CA VAL A 379 -8.53 -0.05 -7.01
C VAL A 379 -9.49 -0.90 -6.16
N LEU A 380 -10.13 -1.91 -6.76
CA LEU A 380 -11.14 -2.74 -6.10
C LEU A 380 -10.53 -3.74 -5.11
N LEU A 381 -9.39 -4.33 -5.48
CA LEU A 381 -8.78 -5.45 -4.75
C LEU A 381 -7.58 -5.03 -3.90
N GLY A 382 -6.97 -3.86 -4.21
CA GLY A 382 -5.79 -3.38 -3.52
C GLY A 382 -6.06 -2.94 -2.08
N ASP A 383 -5.01 -2.94 -1.28
CA ASP A 383 -5.00 -2.44 0.11
C ASP A 383 -4.46 -1.00 0.20
N GLU A 384 -3.85 -0.52 -0.87
CA GLU A 384 -3.37 0.86 -0.95
C GLU A 384 -4.58 1.80 -0.90
N SER A 385 -4.47 2.88 -0.13
CA SER A 385 -5.52 3.89 -0.12
C SER A 385 -5.68 4.48 -1.51
N VAL A 386 -6.85 4.31 -2.09
CA VAL A 386 -7.20 4.75 -3.45
C VAL A 386 -7.04 6.26 -3.62
N LEU A 387 -7.22 6.99 -2.54
CA LEU A 387 -7.05 8.44 -2.48
C LEU A 387 -5.67 8.77 -1.90
N GLY A 388 -4.93 9.65 -2.57
CA GLY A 388 -3.73 10.26 -2.00
C GLY A 388 -4.04 10.93 -0.65
N ALA A 389 -2.99 11.23 0.11
CA ALA A 389 -3.17 11.85 1.43
C ALA A 389 -3.94 13.18 1.34
N GLU A 390 -3.70 13.96 0.29
CA GLU A 390 -4.34 15.22 -0.01
C GLU A 390 -5.85 15.08 -0.28
N ALA A 391 -6.22 14.09 -1.10
CA ALA A 391 -7.62 13.84 -1.45
C ALA A 391 -8.39 13.24 -0.26
N ARG A 392 -7.74 12.38 0.53
CA ARG A 392 -8.31 11.84 1.77
C ARG A 392 -8.55 12.94 2.80
N PHE A 393 -7.56 13.80 3.00
CA PHE A 393 -7.65 14.93 3.90
C PHE A 393 -8.83 15.85 3.51
N TYR A 394 -8.92 16.22 2.23
CA TYR A 394 -10.04 17.03 1.73
C TYR A 394 -11.38 16.32 1.88
N GLN A 395 -11.46 15.02 1.59
CA GLN A 395 -12.68 14.23 1.75
C GLN A 395 -13.18 14.23 3.20
N ARG A 396 -12.28 14.14 4.19
CA ARG A 396 -12.64 14.19 5.61
C ARG A 396 -13.14 15.58 6.02
N LEU A 397 -12.52 16.62 5.51
CA LEU A 397 -13.02 17.98 5.71
C LEU A 397 -14.39 18.19 5.09
N LEU A 398 -14.65 17.66 3.88
CA LEU A 398 -15.98 17.70 3.25
C LEU A 398 -17.03 16.92 4.03
N ALA A 399 -16.65 15.85 4.71
CA ALA A 399 -17.51 15.09 5.61
C ALA A 399 -17.72 15.76 6.97
N MET A 400 -17.09 16.92 7.22
CA MET A 400 -17.07 17.64 8.50
C MET A 400 -16.49 16.80 9.65
N ASP A 401 -15.55 15.90 9.33
CA ASP A 401 -14.85 15.02 10.27
C ASP A 401 -13.44 15.58 10.55
N ASP A 402 -13.39 16.57 11.44
CA ASP A 402 -12.14 17.22 11.85
C ASP A 402 -11.16 16.25 12.52
N GLN A 403 -11.69 15.31 13.32
CA GLN A 403 -10.83 14.37 14.05
C GLN A 403 -10.04 13.45 13.09
N GLU A 404 -10.69 12.93 12.07
CA GLU A 404 -10.04 12.05 11.11
C GLU A 404 -9.16 12.82 10.12
N ALA A 405 -9.51 14.07 9.78
CA ALA A 405 -8.65 14.96 9.01
C ALA A 405 -7.33 15.25 9.76
N ARG A 406 -7.39 15.57 11.06
CA ARG A 406 -6.22 15.73 11.94
C ARG A 406 -5.39 14.45 12.05
N ALA A 407 -6.05 13.27 12.10
CA ALA A 407 -5.34 11.99 12.12
C ALA A 407 -4.54 11.74 10.83
N VAL A 408 -5.11 12.06 9.66
CA VAL A 408 -4.42 11.97 8.35
C VAL A 408 -3.19 12.88 8.31
N ALA A 409 -3.35 14.15 8.71
CA ALA A 409 -2.25 15.11 8.76
C ALA A 409 -1.17 14.71 9.79
N GLY A 410 -1.59 14.27 10.97
CA GLY A 410 -0.70 13.82 12.04
C GLY A 410 0.13 12.59 11.65
N LEU A 411 -0.49 11.61 11.00
CA LEU A 411 0.23 10.44 10.49
C LEU A 411 1.27 10.84 9.43
N TYR A 412 0.93 11.76 8.54
CA TYR A 412 1.85 12.23 7.52
C TYR A 412 3.08 12.93 8.11
N VAL A 413 2.90 13.75 9.15
CA VAL A 413 4.01 14.45 9.85
C VAL A 413 4.93 13.50 10.61
N THR A 414 4.45 12.33 11.06
CA THR A 414 5.34 11.35 11.72
C THR A 414 6.39 10.77 10.79
N GLU A 415 6.12 10.70 9.50
CA GLU A 415 7.00 10.14 8.49
C GLU A 415 7.72 11.20 7.64
N ASN A 416 7.19 12.43 7.61
CA ASN A 416 7.63 13.51 6.74
C ASN A 416 7.79 14.83 7.51
N SER A 417 8.44 15.82 6.90
CA SER A 417 8.56 17.15 7.50
C SER A 417 7.26 17.95 7.42
N LEU A 418 7.12 18.96 8.28
CA LEU A 418 5.98 19.89 8.26
C LEU A 418 5.86 20.63 6.92
N SER A 419 6.97 21.01 6.31
CA SER A 419 6.98 21.64 4.97
C SER A 419 6.40 20.70 3.91
N GLN A 420 6.73 19.39 3.99
CA GLN A 420 6.17 18.39 3.07
C GLN A 420 4.68 18.15 3.32
N LEU A 421 4.21 18.18 4.58
CA LEU A 421 2.76 18.13 4.86
C LEU A 421 2.04 19.29 4.19
N TYR A 422 2.57 20.50 4.30
CA TYR A 422 1.95 21.69 3.71
C TYR A 422 1.93 21.60 2.19
N ASP A 423 3.07 21.31 1.56
CA ASP A 423 3.19 21.27 0.10
C ASP A 423 2.46 20.08 -0.55
N ALA A 424 2.47 18.90 0.08
CA ALA A 424 1.93 17.68 -0.53
C ALA A 424 0.49 17.34 -0.10
N VAL A 425 -0.01 17.87 1.03
CA VAL A 425 -1.33 17.51 1.54
C VAL A 425 -2.24 18.73 1.66
N ILE A 426 -1.83 19.75 2.43
CA ILE A 426 -2.73 20.85 2.78
C ILE A 426 -2.95 21.80 1.60
N ILE A 427 -1.91 22.22 0.89
CA ILE A 427 -2.02 23.09 -0.29
C ILE A 427 -2.85 22.45 -1.40
N PRO A 428 -2.63 21.19 -1.80
CA PRO A 428 -3.50 20.53 -2.76
C PRO A 428 -4.96 20.41 -2.30
N ALA A 429 -5.20 20.15 -1.01
CA ALA A 429 -6.55 20.09 -0.45
C ALA A 429 -7.25 21.47 -0.50
N LEU A 430 -6.56 22.54 -0.10
CA LEU A 430 -7.05 23.91 -0.23
C LEU A 430 -7.30 24.30 -1.69
N THR A 431 -6.46 23.84 -2.61
CA THR A 431 -6.65 24.07 -4.05
C THR A 431 -7.91 23.38 -4.55
N MET A 432 -8.21 22.15 -4.09
CA MET A 432 -9.47 21.47 -4.41
C MET A 432 -10.68 22.21 -3.82
N ALA A 433 -10.58 22.67 -2.57
CA ALA A 433 -11.63 23.47 -1.93
C ALA A 433 -11.93 24.76 -2.70
N GLU A 434 -10.88 25.49 -3.10
CA GLU A 434 -11.01 26.70 -3.91
C GLU A 434 -11.65 26.44 -5.28
N GLN A 435 -11.25 25.34 -5.95
CA GLN A 435 -11.85 24.95 -7.21
C GLN A 435 -13.34 24.62 -7.07
N ASP A 436 -13.73 23.91 -6.02
CA ASP A 436 -15.11 23.52 -5.77
C ASP A 436 -15.95 24.73 -5.32
N ARG A 437 -15.38 25.64 -4.53
CA ARG A 437 -16.00 26.94 -4.19
C ARG A 437 -16.32 27.75 -5.44
N HIS A 438 -15.39 27.90 -6.35
CA HIS A 438 -15.55 28.69 -7.56
C HIS A 438 -16.50 28.06 -8.60
N LYS A 439 -16.66 26.72 -8.55
CA LYS A 439 -17.68 26.00 -9.34
C LYS A 439 -19.06 26.04 -8.71
N GLY A 440 -19.21 26.58 -7.49
CA GLY A 440 -20.44 26.54 -6.72
C GLY A 440 -20.82 25.14 -6.25
N ALA A 441 -19.86 24.24 -6.17
CA ALA A 441 -20.04 22.86 -5.71
C ALA A 441 -19.86 22.71 -4.19
N LEU A 442 -19.28 23.72 -3.53
CA LEU A 442 -19.07 23.74 -2.09
C LEU A 442 -20.17 24.58 -1.42
N ASP A 443 -20.90 23.97 -0.50
CA ASP A 443 -21.90 24.61 0.34
C ASP A 443 -21.21 25.56 1.35
N PRO A 444 -21.79 26.77 1.62
CA PRO A 444 -21.19 27.77 2.50
C PRO A 444 -20.80 27.25 3.89
N THR A 445 -21.61 26.37 4.48
CA THR A 445 -21.32 25.78 5.80
C THR A 445 -20.08 24.88 5.76
N ARG A 446 -19.91 24.12 4.68
CA ARG A 446 -18.73 23.28 4.47
C ARG A 446 -17.51 24.10 4.11
N GLU A 447 -17.71 25.19 3.36
CA GLU A 447 -16.64 26.14 3.03
C GLU A 447 -16.02 26.71 4.30
N GLU A 448 -16.86 27.29 5.18
CA GLU A 448 -16.44 27.84 6.46
C GLU A 448 -15.74 26.78 7.34
N PHE A 449 -16.32 25.58 7.40
CA PHE A 449 -15.74 24.48 8.17
C PHE A 449 -14.34 24.07 7.64
N VAL A 450 -14.17 23.92 6.32
CA VAL A 450 -12.90 23.52 5.71
C VAL A 450 -11.81 24.52 6.02
N PHE A 451 -12.04 25.81 5.80
CA PHE A 451 -11.03 26.84 6.02
C PHE A 451 -10.73 27.02 7.52
N MET A 452 -11.75 27.00 8.38
CA MET A 452 -11.57 27.11 9.82
C MET A 452 -10.78 25.94 10.38
N SER A 453 -11.12 24.69 10.03
CA SER A 453 -10.40 23.50 10.48
C SER A 453 -8.94 23.50 10.05
N VAL A 454 -8.64 23.91 8.81
CA VAL A 454 -7.26 24.01 8.34
C VAL A 454 -6.50 25.11 9.06
N LYS A 455 -7.12 26.27 9.30
CA LYS A 455 -6.51 27.38 10.04
C LYS A 455 -6.17 26.98 11.47
N GLU A 456 -7.07 26.29 12.17
CA GLU A 456 -6.84 25.75 13.51
C GLU A 456 -5.70 24.72 13.52
N MET A 457 -5.64 23.81 12.53
CA MET A 457 -4.56 22.84 12.43
C MET A 457 -3.19 23.49 12.21
N VAL A 458 -3.12 24.55 11.39
CA VAL A 458 -1.86 25.30 11.19
C VAL A 458 -1.38 25.92 12.50
N VAL A 459 -2.28 26.50 13.31
CA VAL A 459 -1.95 27.04 14.64
C VAL A 459 -1.48 25.92 15.56
N GLU A 460 -2.17 24.79 15.61
CA GLU A 460 -1.80 23.65 16.45
C GLU A 460 -0.42 23.09 16.10
N PHE A 461 -0.09 22.97 14.82
CA PHE A 461 1.26 22.55 14.39
C PHE A 461 2.33 23.56 14.77
N SER A 462 2.02 24.87 14.77
CA SER A 462 2.93 25.90 15.27
C SER A 462 3.25 25.70 16.74
N GLU A 463 2.24 25.52 17.58
CA GLU A 463 2.40 25.33 19.02
C GLU A 463 3.18 24.05 19.36
N ARG A 464 2.90 22.95 18.67
CA ARG A 464 3.62 21.67 18.87
C ARG A 464 5.10 21.78 18.54
N THR A 465 5.43 22.48 17.46
CA THR A 465 6.84 22.68 17.07
C THR A 465 7.56 23.55 18.08
N LEU A 466 6.93 24.63 18.52
CA LEU A 466 7.50 25.51 19.55
C LEU A 466 7.73 24.77 20.88
N GLN A 467 6.81 23.91 21.30
CA GLN A 467 6.98 23.07 22.48
C GLN A 467 8.15 22.09 22.35
N ALA A 468 8.29 21.46 21.16
CA ALA A 468 9.41 20.55 20.89
C ALA A 468 10.77 21.28 20.94
N GLU A 469 10.84 22.50 20.38
CA GLU A 469 12.05 23.34 20.43
C GLU A 469 12.40 23.78 21.86
N ILE A 470 11.43 24.17 22.68
CA ILE A 470 11.65 24.54 24.09
C ILE A 470 12.19 23.33 24.88
N LEU A 471 11.65 22.13 24.65
CA LEU A 471 12.13 20.90 25.28
C LEU A 471 13.56 20.54 24.87
N LEU A 472 13.93 20.74 23.61
CA LEU A 472 15.28 20.52 23.09
C LEU A 472 16.27 21.62 23.57
N ALA A 473 15.83 22.85 23.64
CA ALA A 473 16.63 23.99 24.09
C ALA A 473 16.96 23.93 25.59
N SER A 474 16.12 23.30 26.41
CA SER A 474 16.42 23.08 27.84
C SER A 474 17.61 22.14 28.09
N GLY A 475 18.09 21.41 27.04
CA GLY A 475 19.25 20.51 27.08
C GLY A 475 20.54 21.05 26.47
N ALA A 476 20.52 22.18 25.75
CA ALA A 476 21.70 22.68 25.04
C ALA A 476 21.79 24.21 25.09
N SER A 477 22.68 24.72 25.96
CA SER A 477 23.05 26.12 25.97
C SER A 477 23.80 26.52 24.70
N LYS A 478 23.10 26.93 23.63
CA LYS A 478 23.68 27.62 22.48
C LYS A 478 23.63 29.11 22.75
N LYS A 479 24.78 29.70 23.12
CA LYS A 479 25.03 31.14 23.03
C LYS A 479 24.89 31.53 21.54
N LYS A 480 23.78 32.16 21.15
CA LYS A 480 23.68 32.91 19.90
C LYS A 480 24.46 34.22 20.10
N SER A 481 25.48 34.44 19.27
CA SER A 481 26.12 35.77 19.11
C SER A 481 25.09 36.77 18.56
N PRO A 482 25.20 38.07 18.87
CA PRO A 482 24.33 39.08 18.32
C PRO A 482 24.77 39.33 16.86
N GLU A 483 24.15 38.59 15.95
CA GLU A 483 24.25 38.84 14.50
C GLU A 483 23.20 39.87 14.09
N ALA A 484 23.50 40.57 12.96
CA ALA A 484 22.63 41.56 12.35
C ALA A 484 21.17 41.04 12.25
N PRO A 485 20.15 41.92 12.42
CA PRO A 485 18.76 41.47 12.40
C PRO A 485 18.47 40.70 11.11
N PRO A 486 17.90 39.49 11.20
CA PRO A 486 17.60 38.73 10.00
C PRO A 486 16.58 39.48 9.13
N CYS A 487 16.66 39.25 7.82
CA CYS A 487 15.68 39.74 6.84
C CYS A 487 14.25 39.46 7.34
N ARG A 488 13.40 40.49 7.37
CA ARG A 488 11.96 40.32 7.69
C ARG A 488 11.23 39.93 6.42
N VAL A 489 10.31 38.97 6.54
CA VAL A 489 9.49 38.54 5.41
C VAL A 489 8.02 38.84 5.71
N PHE A 490 7.36 39.57 4.84
CA PHE A 490 5.95 39.86 4.93
C PHE A 490 5.17 38.97 3.98
N CYS A 491 4.44 38.01 4.55
CA CYS A 491 3.60 37.09 3.79
C CYS A 491 2.22 37.70 3.58
N ILE A 492 1.90 38.06 2.33
CA ILE A 492 0.73 38.85 1.97
C ILE A 492 -0.23 37.97 1.18
N PRO A 493 -1.47 37.74 1.63
CA PRO A 493 -2.46 37.01 0.85
C PRO A 493 -2.88 37.81 -0.38
N ALA A 494 -3.03 37.13 -1.53
CA ALA A 494 -3.43 37.80 -2.77
C ALA A 494 -4.89 38.25 -2.74
N SER A 495 -5.78 37.48 -2.14
CA SER A 495 -7.20 37.82 -2.09
C SER A 495 -8.05 36.98 -1.13
N ASP A 496 -7.93 35.66 -1.11
CA ASP A 496 -8.90 34.76 -0.51
C ASP A 496 -8.42 34.23 0.86
N GLU A 497 -9.32 33.58 1.59
CA GLU A 497 -9.01 32.98 2.90
C GLU A 497 -7.98 31.85 2.78
N ALA A 498 -8.01 31.08 1.69
CA ALA A 498 -7.01 30.09 1.40
C ALA A 498 -5.61 30.69 1.17
N ASP A 499 -5.54 31.88 0.55
CA ASP A 499 -4.29 32.65 0.40
C ASP A 499 -3.74 33.10 1.76
N GLU A 500 -4.62 33.50 2.69
CA GLU A 500 -4.27 33.88 4.06
C GLU A 500 -3.70 32.68 4.85
N ILE A 501 -4.34 31.51 4.74
CA ILE A 501 -3.87 30.30 5.41
C ILE A 501 -2.49 29.89 4.87
N THR A 502 -2.29 29.93 3.56
CA THR A 502 -0.98 29.59 2.96
C THR A 502 0.11 30.63 3.26
N ALA A 503 -0.27 31.90 3.41
CA ALA A 503 0.63 32.94 3.90
C ALA A 503 1.07 32.68 5.34
N ALA A 504 0.14 32.25 6.21
CA ALA A 504 0.45 31.88 7.59
C ALA A 504 1.34 30.63 7.69
N MET A 505 1.11 29.60 6.85
CA MET A 505 1.97 28.42 6.76
C MET A 505 3.42 28.79 6.35
N LEU A 506 3.57 29.69 5.37
CA LEU A 506 4.91 30.16 4.98
C LEU A 506 5.60 30.93 6.10
N ALA A 507 4.87 31.83 6.77
CA ALA A 507 5.42 32.60 7.89
C ALA A 507 5.92 31.66 8.99
N GLN A 508 5.15 30.65 9.34
CA GLN A 508 5.53 29.63 10.32
C GLN A 508 6.81 28.88 9.93
N LEU A 509 6.93 28.42 8.68
CA LEU A 509 8.14 27.72 8.21
C LEU A 509 9.39 28.60 8.22
N LEU A 510 9.23 29.90 7.90
CA LEU A 510 10.29 30.88 7.97
C LEU A 510 10.73 31.15 9.42
N GLU A 511 9.78 31.29 10.36
CA GLU A 511 10.07 31.44 11.79
C GLU A 511 10.84 30.22 12.33
N GLN A 512 10.44 28.99 11.96
CA GLN A 512 11.17 27.76 12.30
C GLN A 512 12.60 27.74 11.73
N SER A 513 12.79 28.39 10.57
CA SER A 513 14.11 28.55 9.95
C SER A 513 14.95 29.70 10.57
N GLY A 514 14.40 30.42 11.57
CA GLY A 514 15.08 31.48 12.32
C GLY A 514 14.94 32.88 11.70
N TYR A 515 14.01 33.06 10.74
CA TYR A 515 13.72 34.35 10.13
C TYR A 515 12.53 35.04 10.81
N SER A 516 12.51 36.37 10.82
CA SER A 516 11.34 37.12 11.26
C SER A 516 10.32 37.18 10.12
N ALA A 517 9.21 36.47 10.28
CA ALA A 517 8.14 36.45 9.27
C ALA A 517 6.82 36.92 9.88
N VAL A 518 6.03 37.64 9.09
CA VAL A 518 4.73 38.16 9.51
C VAL A 518 3.71 37.84 8.42
N SER A 519 2.69 37.07 8.77
CA SER A 519 1.52 36.86 7.91
C SER A 519 0.53 38.02 8.12
N LEU A 520 0.14 38.65 7.01
CA LEU A 520 -0.86 39.71 7.05
C LEU A 520 -2.27 39.12 6.84
N PRO A 521 -3.27 39.59 7.60
CA PRO A 521 -4.65 39.19 7.38
C PRO A 521 -5.17 39.77 6.05
N ARG A 522 -6.13 39.11 5.44
CA ARG A 522 -6.74 39.51 4.16
C ARG A 522 -7.18 40.97 4.12
N ASP A 523 -7.78 41.46 5.20
CA ASP A 523 -8.32 42.82 5.30
C ASP A 523 -7.22 43.88 5.46
N ALA A 524 -6.00 43.47 5.81
CA ALA A 524 -4.85 44.33 6.00
C ALA A 524 -4.09 44.64 4.69
N THR A 525 -4.50 44.09 3.57
CA THR A 525 -3.93 44.37 2.22
C THR A 525 -4.23 45.79 1.76
N THR A 526 -5.00 46.55 2.53
CA THR A 526 -5.13 48.01 2.35
C THR A 526 -3.79 48.68 2.57
N GLN A 527 -3.43 49.54 1.66
CA GLN A 527 -2.19 50.35 1.60
C GLN A 527 -1.72 50.89 2.95
N HIS A 528 -2.66 51.13 3.87
CA HIS A 528 -2.42 51.70 5.19
C HIS A 528 -1.66 50.77 6.18
N VAL A 529 -1.89 49.47 6.13
CA VAL A 529 -1.21 48.51 7.04
C VAL A 529 0.24 48.28 6.61
N ILE A 530 0.49 48.20 5.30
CA ILE A 530 1.85 48.05 4.77
C ILE A 530 2.69 49.27 5.08
N GLU A 531 2.10 50.48 5.08
CA GLU A 531 2.79 51.72 5.50
C GLU A 531 3.17 51.75 6.97
N LEU A 532 2.34 51.21 7.83
CA LEU A 532 2.60 51.10 9.26
C LEU A 532 3.76 50.16 9.59
N LEU A 533 4.02 49.16 8.75
CA LEU A 533 5.09 48.17 8.92
C LEU A 533 6.49 48.73 8.59
N LYS A 534 6.60 49.90 7.89
CA LYS A 534 7.86 50.55 7.50
C LYS A 534 8.89 49.56 6.98
N PRO A 535 8.64 48.97 5.79
CA PRO A 535 9.57 48.00 5.21
C PRO A 535 10.93 48.62 4.88
N GLU A 536 11.99 47.89 5.20
CA GLU A 536 13.39 48.26 4.95
C GLU A 536 13.91 47.64 3.63
N GLU A 537 15.05 48.07 3.12
CA GLU A 537 15.61 47.56 1.86
C GLU A 537 15.93 46.06 1.88
N ASN A 538 16.24 45.50 3.06
CA ASN A 538 16.53 44.08 3.23
C ASN A 538 15.28 43.21 3.39
N ASP A 539 14.10 43.79 3.57
CA ASP A 539 12.87 43.06 3.73
C ASP A 539 12.43 42.41 2.42
N THR A 540 11.56 41.38 2.54
CA THR A 540 11.00 40.68 1.40
C THR A 540 9.48 40.63 1.52
N PHE A 541 8.78 41.00 0.47
CA PHE A 541 7.37 40.74 0.32
C PHE A 541 7.17 39.37 -0.36
N CYS A 542 6.38 38.50 0.24
CA CYS A 542 5.94 37.27 -0.37
C CYS A 542 4.43 37.31 -0.59
N ILE A 543 3.99 37.34 -1.84
CA ILE A 543 2.58 37.28 -2.19
C ILE A 543 2.18 35.82 -2.28
N SER A 544 1.23 35.42 -1.44
CA SER A 544 0.68 34.06 -1.39
C SER A 544 -0.58 33.97 -2.23
N ALA A 545 -0.62 33.09 -3.21
CA ALA A 545 -1.73 32.95 -4.13
C ALA A 545 -2.00 31.49 -4.53
N LEU A 546 -3.26 31.07 -4.44
CA LEU A 546 -3.73 29.73 -4.84
C LEU A 546 -4.50 29.75 -6.17
N PRO A 547 -4.37 28.73 -7.03
CA PRO A 547 -5.26 28.57 -8.17
C PRO A 547 -6.73 28.50 -7.72
N PRO A 548 -7.72 28.94 -8.58
CA PRO A 548 -7.60 29.17 -10.02
C PRO A 548 -7.21 30.58 -10.44
N PHE A 549 -7.31 31.61 -9.59
CA PHE A 549 -7.11 33.01 -10.00
C PHE A 549 -5.76 33.61 -9.54
N ALA A 550 -4.86 32.78 -9.03
CA ALA A 550 -3.59 33.16 -8.47
C ALA A 550 -2.82 34.21 -9.29
N PHE A 551 -2.66 34.00 -10.60
CA PHE A 551 -1.85 34.89 -11.45
C PHE A 551 -2.45 36.29 -11.61
N ALA A 552 -3.77 36.40 -11.75
CA ALA A 552 -4.41 37.69 -12.00
C ALA A 552 -4.30 38.63 -10.78
N ARG A 553 -4.57 38.09 -9.61
CA ARG A 553 -4.56 38.82 -8.34
C ARG A 553 -3.16 39.12 -7.87
N ALA A 554 -2.26 38.09 -7.88
CA ALA A 554 -0.87 38.27 -7.52
C ALA A 554 -0.14 39.31 -8.42
N ARG A 555 -0.44 39.34 -9.73
CA ARG A 555 0.13 40.32 -10.65
C ARG A 555 -0.26 41.76 -10.27
N THR A 556 -1.51 42.00 -9.94
CA THR A 556 -1.98 43.34 -9.56
C THR A 556 -1.27 43.79 -8.29
N LEU A 557 -1.25 42.96 -7.26
CA LEU A 557 -0.64 43.23 -5.97
C LEU A 557 0.90 43.38 -6.10
N SER A 558 1.55 42.52 -6.89
CA SER A 558 3.00 42.61 -7.14
C SER A 558 3.38 43.96 -7.76
N ARG A 559 2.62 44.42 -8.75
CA ARG A 559 2.85 45.70 -9.38
C ARG A 559 2.69 46.87 -8.40
N GLU A 560 1.61 46.89 -7.62
CA GLU A 560 1.35 47.92 -6.62
C GLU A 560 2.47 48.00 -5.56
N LEU A 561 2.94 46.86 -5.09
CA LEU A 561 4.04 46.78 -4.11
C LEU A 561 5.37 47.27 -4.71
N GLN A 562 5.71 46.90 -5.94
CA GLN A 562 6.92 47.35 -6.62
C GLN A 562 6.92 48.85 -6.94
N GLU A 563 5.78 49.40 -7.34
CA GLU A 563 5.63 50.84 -7.59
C GLU A 563 5.80 51.66 -6.31
N ARG A 564 5.34 51.14 -5.18
CA ARG A 564 5.36 51.86 -3.91
C ARG A 564 6.65 51.66 -3.12
N PHE A 565 7.20 50.45 -3.16
CA PHE A 565 8.43 50.06 -2.44
C PHE A 565 9.50 49.51 -3.40
N PRO A 566 10.07 50.35 -4.27
CA PRO A 566 10.95 49.89 -5.36
C PRO A 566 12.26 49.23 -4.89
N ARG A 567 12.61 49.38 -3.61
CA ARG A 567 13.83 48.82 -3.03
C ARG A 567 13.60 47.47 -2.31
N VAL A 568 12.35 47.15 -2.01
CA VAL A 568 11.98 45.89 -1.35
C VAL A 568 11.77 44.79 -2.39
N LYS A 569 12.31 43.63 -2.15
CA LYS A 569 12.16 42.48 -3.07
C LYS A 569 10.79 41.88 -2.99
N VAL A 570 10.23 41.51 -4.14
CA VAL A 570 8.90 40.91 -4.26
C VAL A 570 9.03 39.50 -4.79
N MET A 571 8.67 38.52 -3.97
CA MET A 571 8.52 37.12 -4.34
C MET A 571 7.02 36.82 -4.50
N VAL A 572 6.67 36.01 -5.50
CA VAL A 572 5.29 35.53 -5.70
C VAL A 572 5.26 34.03 -5.58
N GLY A 573 4.48 33.53 -4.62
CA GLY A 573 4.16 32.12 -4.45
C GLY A 573 2.85 31.80 -5.16
N VAL A 574 2.92 30.92 -6.18
CA VAL A 574 1.75 30.34 -6.84
C VAL A 574 1.72 28.86 -6.48
N TRP A 575 1.06 28.57 -5.37
CA TRP A 575 1.20 27.28 -4.71
C TRP A 575 0.57 26.14 -5.51
N GLY A 576 1.30 25.01 -5.61
CA GLY A 576 0.84 23.83 -6.35
C GLY A 576 0.79 23.99 -7.87
N PHE A 577 1.39 25.07 -8.43
CA PHE A 577 1.46 25.24 -9.88
C PHE A 577 2.51 24.29 -10.49
N THR A 578 2.04 23.42 -11.40
CA THR A 578 2.86 22.37 -12.05
C THR A 578 3.34 22.75 -13.47
N GLY A 579 3.04 23.97 -13.91
CA GLY A 579 3.42 24.45 -15.25
C GLY A 579 4.82 25.02 -15.31
N ASP A 580 5.22 25.45 -16.53
CA ASP A 580 6.50 26.10 -16.78
C ASP A 580 6.58 27.47 -16.09
N THR A 581 7.48 27.61 -15.12
CA THR A 581 7.66 28.81 -14.29
C THR A 581 8.23 29.99 -15.10
N GLU A 582 9.04 29.74 -16.13
CA GLU A 582 9.57 30.81 -16.98
C GLU A 582 8.47 31.44 -17.84
N ARG A 583 7.57 30.60 -18.39
CA ARG A 583 6.38 31.09 -19.10
C ARG A 583 5.40 31.77 -18.17
N ALA A 584 5.25 31.26 -16.94
CA ALA A 584 4.41 31.87 -15.91
C ALA A 584 4.91 33.25 -15.52
N MET A 585 6.22 33.47 -15.41
CA MET A 585 6.85 34.77 -15.13
C MET A 585 6.48 35.82 -16.19
N GLN A 586 6.33 35.44 -17.47
CA GLN A 586 5.91 36.34 -18.53
C GLN A 586 4.52 36.93 -18.35
N ARG A 587 3.64 36.27 -17.55
CA ARG A 587 2.29 36.79 -17.24
C ARG A 587 2.32 38.01 -16.32
N PHE A 588 3.44 38.30 -15.67
CA PHE A 588 3.63 39.45 -14.79
C PHE A 588 4.16 40.68 -15.50
N ARG A 589 4.36 40.66 -16.81
CA ARG A 589 4.79 41.86 -17.57
C ARG A 589 3.74 42.99 -17.45
N PRO A 590 4.16 44.29 -17.35
CA PRO A 590 5.52 44.79 -17.54
C PRO A 590 6.42 44.70 -16.28
N SER A 591 5.90 44.44 -15.08
CA SER A 591 6.64 44.44 -13.82
C SER A 591 6.73 42.99 -13.24
N PRO A 592 7.73 42.20 -13.68
CA PRO A 592 7.89 40.83 -13.15
C PRO A 592 8.38 40.87 -11.70
N PRO A 593 7.94 39.92 -10.83
CA PRO A 593 8.51 39.79 -9.49
C PRO A 593 9.97 39.33 -9.54
N ASP A 594 10.72 39.52 -8.46
CA ASP A 594 12.11 39.07 -8.36
C ASP A 594 12.22 37.54 -8.43
N LYS A 595 11.24 36.83 -7.89
CA LYS A 595 11.16 35.36 -7.93
C LYS A 595 9.71 34.89 -7.99
N LEU A 596 9.47 33.82 -8.75
CA LEU A 596 8.24 33.03 -8.73
C LEU A 596 8.58 31.68 -8.16
N VAL A 597 7.84 31.26 -7.12
CA VAL A 597 7.98 29.96 -6.43
C VAL A 597 6.66 29.22 -6.47
N THR A 598 6.73 27.89 -6.43
CA THR A 598 5.55 27.01 -6.55
C THR A 598 5.33 26.14 -5.34
N SER A 599 6.32 26.03 -4.44
CA SER A 599 6.24 25.32 -3.18
C SER A 599 6.70 26.20 -2.01
N LEU A 600 6.21 25.91 -0.81
CA LEU A 600 6.66 26.61 0.40
C LEU A 600 8.13 26.31 0.70
N ALA A 601 8.57 25.10 0.41
CA ALA A 601 9.97 24.71 0.55
C ALA A 601 10.90 25.58 -0.31
N ASP A 602 10.55 25.81 -1.59
CA ASP A 602 11.32 26.69 -2.49
C ASP A 602 11.31 28.14 -2.02
N ALA A 603 10.20 28.60 -1.42
CA ALA A 603 10.10 29.94 -0.87
C ALA A 603 11.04 30.13 0.33
N VAL A 604 11.06 29.19 1.26
CA VAL A 604 12.00 29.21 2.41
C VAL A 604 13.44 29.17 1.92
N GLN A 605 13.77 28.28 0.98
CA GLN A 605 15.12 28.18 0.42
C GLN A 605 15.57 29.48 -0.24
N PHE A 606 14.70 30.15 -0.99
CA PHE A 606 15.01 31.44 -1.61
C PHE A 606 15.36 32.51 -0.57
N VAL A 607 14.64 32.58 0.55
CA VAL A 607 14.94 33.54 1.63
C VAL A 607 16.27 33.21 2.28
N VAL A 608 16.58 31.95 2.53
CA VAL A 608 17.85 31.47 3.11
C VAL A 608 19.02 31.82 2.18
N ASP A 609 18.91 31.52 0.89
CA ASP A 609 19.97 31.80 -0.10
C ASP A 609 20.24 33.31 -0.23
N ARG A 610 19.19 34.11 -0.21
CA ARG A 610 19.28 35.56 -0.28
C ARG A 610 19.96 36.15 0.96
N ASP A 611 19.57 35.74 2.16
CA ASP A 611 20.16 36.24 3.40
C ASP A 611 21.65 35.89 3.48
N SER A 612 22.02 34.67 3.07
CA SER A 612 23.42 34.24 3.01
C SER A 612 24.24 35.07 2.02
N ALA A 613 23.69 35.41 0.83
CA ALA A 613 24.34 36.27 -0.15
C ALA A 613 24.49 37.71 0.35
N THR A 614 23.49 38.23 1.06
CA THR A 614 23.53 39.59 1.64
C THR A 614 24.59 39.70 2.75
N ARG A 615 24.69 38.68 3.62
CA ARG A 615 25.71 38.59 4.67
C ARG A 615 27.12 38.50 4.09
N ALA A 616 27.33 37.65 3.09
CA ALA A 616 28.61 37.52 2.41
C ALA A 616 29.06 38.85 1.74
N SER A 617 28.11 39.60 1.18
CA SER A 617 28.38 40.93 0.59
C SER A 617 28.71 41.96 1.66
N ALA A 618 28.05 41.95 2.81
CA ALA A 618 28.32 42.85 3.93
C ALA A 618 29.68 42.54 4.59
N GLU A 619 30.04 41.26 4.76
CA GLU A 619 31.37 40.88 5.24
C GLU A 619 32.50 41.28 4.27
N GLY A 620 32.26 41.08 2.96
CA GLY A 620 33.21 41.53 1.92
C GLY A 620 33.39 43.06 1.91
N ALA A 621 32.33 43.83 2.12
CA ALA A 621 32.40 45.30 2.23
C ALA A 621 33.12 45.74 3.53
N ALA A 622 32.87 45.10 4.66
CA ALA A 622 33.54 45.38 5.93
C ALA A 622 35.05 45.08 5.87
N ILE A 623 35.46 44.01 5.16
CA ILE A 623 36.86 43.66 4.95
C ILE A 623 37.55 44.73 4.05
N LEU A 624 36.82 45.25 3.06
CA LEU A 624 37.31 46.33 2.19
C LEU A 624 37.45 47.68 2.93
N GLU A 625 36.53 48.04 3.82
CA GLU A 625 36.62 49.23 4.68
C GLU A 625 37.77 49.15 5.67
N VAL A 626 38.00 47.98 6.29
CA VAL A 626 39.17 47.78 7.18
C VAL A 626 40.50 47.86 6.43
N SER A 627 40.53 47.49 5.15
CA SER A 627 41.74 47.59 4.31
C SER A 627 42.00 48.97 3.74
N LEU A 628 41.01 49.89 3.80
CA LEU A 628 41.11 51.27 3.27
C LEU A 628 41.37 52.34 4.36
N THR A 629 41.40 51.99 5.64
CA THR A 629 41.86 52.91 6.69
C THR A 629 43.40 52.98 6.66
N PRO A 630 43.99 54.14 6.31
CA PRO A 630 45.46 54.29 6.36
C PRO A 630 45.93 54.22 7.79
N SER A 631 46.85 53.28 8.08
CA SER A 631 47.59 53.25 9.33
C SER A 631 48.20 54.62 9.60
N ALA A 632 47.70 55.31 10.64
CA ALA A 632 48.31 56.51 11.15
C ALA A 632 49.74 56.17 11.61
N GLU A 633 50.67 56.84 10.98
CA GLU A 633 52.09 56.90 11.23
C GLU A 633 52.44 56.88 12.71
N HIS A 634 53.20 55.86 13.14
CA HIS A 634 54.03 55.98 14.33
C HIS A 634 55.40 56.54 13.88
N ALA A 635 55.65 57.76 14.22
CA ALA A 635 56.97 58.39 14.17
C ALA A 635 57.93 57.62 15.10
N PRO A 636 59.22 57.41 14.69
CA PRO A 636 60.17 56.71 15.54
C PRO A 636 60.78 57.70 16.55
N THR A 637 60.74 57.35 17.82
CA THR A 637 61.55 57.98 18.92
C THR A 637 62.94 57.33 18.90
N PRO A 638 64.03 58.11 18.96
CA PRO A 638 65.38 57.58 18.97
C PRO A 638 65.84 57.32 20.39
N ALA A 639 66.33 56.16 20.66
CA ALA A 639 67.39 55.82 21.61
C ALA A 639 67.36 54.31 21.98
N GLN A 640 68.25 53.57 21.42
CA GLN A 640 69.33 52.88 22.13
C GLN A 640 70.02 51.87 21.23
N GLU A 641 71.11 52.42 20.73
CA GLU A 641 72.29 51.64 20.26
C GLU A 641 72.90 50.96 21.47
N ALA A 642 73.08 49.62 21.43
CA ALA A 642 74.23 48.89 21.94
C ALA A 642 73.98 47.38 22.02
N LEU A 643 74.98 46.68 21.52
CA LEU A 643 75.33 45.28 21.75
C LEU A 643 74.90 44.24 20.72
N ARG A 644 75.72 44.18 19.69
CA ARG A 644 76.18 42.91 19.12
C ARG A 644 77.23 42.28 20.02
N PRO A 645 77.38 40.93 20.13
CA PRO A 645 78.31 40.29 19.22
C PRO A 645 77.88 38.87 18.71
N ALA A 646 78.37 38.67 17.46
CA ALA A 646 79.18 37.53 16.93
C ALA A 646 78.64 36.09 16.97
N ALA A 647 78.36 35.67 15.79
CA ALA A 647 78.82 34.49 15.06
C ALA A 647 79.18 33.20 15.86
N THR A 648 78.58 32.09 15.49
CA THR A 648 79.37 30.89 15.15
C THR A 648 78.53 29.94 14.23
N ARG A 649 79.27 29.43 13.28
CA ARG A 649 78.92 28.54 12.18
C ARG A 649 78.54 27.11 12.64
N LEU A 650 77.64 26.50 11.91
CA LEU A 650 77.60 25.15 11.29
C LEU A 650 78.60 24.06 11.84
N PRO A 651 78.43 22.72 11.60
CA PRO A 651 77.59 22.03 10.59
C PRO A 651 76.96 20.66 11.04
N GLY A 652 76.06 20.14 10.22
CA GLY A 652 76.11 18.78 9.71
C GLY A 652 75.53 17.63 10.56
N ALA A 653 74.44 17.09 10.18
CA ALA A 653 74.24 15.75 9.64
C ALA A 653 72.71 15.57 9.35
#